data_f0d1fc96235d23566c60cb593b7a4cdd
#
_entry.id   f0d1fc96235d23566c60cb593b7a4cdd
#
_cell.length_a   1.000
_cell.length_b   1.000
_cell.length_c   1.000
_cell.angle_alpha   90.00
_cell.angle_beta   90.00
_cell.angle_gamma   90.00
#
_symmetry.space_group_name_H-M   'P 1'
#
loop_
_entity.id
_entity.type
_entity.pdbx_description
1 polymer ?
#
loop_
_entity_poly.entity_id
_entity_poly.type
_entity_poly.pdbx_seq_one_letter_code
_entity_poly.pdbx_strand_id
1 'polypeptide(L)'
;MELVADAKLLAMAAGVACFLVAIYLLKPVVNLLFRKKKYPPVAGTIFHQLLNLHRLLDFQTDLSRRYKTFRILTPFCNYVYTVDPDNVEYILKTNFANFGKGNIINDVMKDLLGNGIFAVDGDMWRHQRKVSSLEFSTKVLRDYSSLVFRSNAVKLSMLISKEAKSSEIIDIQNLFMRSTMDSIFKVGFGVELDTLGGSNKEGSVFAKAFDDSSSQILRRFFDVFWKISRALNIGLEAQLRKNIKLIDEFVYKVINEKIEQLSQKKDDALMKEDILSRLLMERERDPDTISYQYLRDIVLNFLLAGRDTTAGTLSWFFYMLCKNPNVQEKVAQEVKDAIMEKETLSINKFHLFLTEEVLNGMHYLHAALTETLRLYPAVPLDVKYCFSDDTLPDGFDLKEGDLVNYQPFCMGRMKFLWGDDAEVFRPDRWLNNDGLFVSESPFKFCAFQAGPRICLGKDFAYRQMKIFAVTLLYYFKFEISADQIVNYKPMLTLQIDGGLHLQGKLLTMAAGVACFLVAVYLLKPLVNLLFPKKKYPPVAGTVFHQLLNLHRLLDFQTDLSRRYKTFRILTPFCNDVYTVDPDNVEYILKTNFANFGKGNIINDVMKDLLGNGIFAVDGDMWRHQRKVSSLEFSTKVLRDYSSIVFRSNAVKLSMLISKAAKSSEIIDIQNLLMRSTMDSIFKVGFGVELDTLGGSNKEGSVFAKAFDDSSSQILRRFFDVFWKISRALNIGLEAQLRKNIKLIDEFVYKVINEKIEQLSQNKDDALMKEDILSRLLMERERDPDTLSYQYLRDIVLNFLLAGRDTTAGTLSWFFYMLCKNPNVQEKVAQEVKDAIMEKETLSINEFHLFLTEEVLNGMHYLHAVLTETLRLYPAVPLDVKYCFSDDTLPDGFDLKKGDLVNYQPFSMGRMKFLWGDDAEVFRPDRWLNNDGLFVSESPFKFCAFQAGPRICLGKDFAYRQMKIFAATLLYYFKFEISADQIVNYKPMLTLQIDGGLHLHALCR
;
A
#
# COMPACT_ATOMS: atom_id res chain seq x y z
N MET A 1 -30.77 100.36 -12.73
CA MET A 1 -30.73 99.21 -11.77
C MET A 1 -30.99 97.93 -12.50
N GLU A 2 -31.75 97.90 -13.54
CA GLU A 2 -32.09 96.73 -14.33
C GLU A 2 -30.87 96.08 -15.03
N LEU A 3 -29.98 96.93 -15.62
CA LEU A 3 -28.76 96.50 -16.32
C LEU A 3 -27.77 95.73 -15.35
N VAL A 4 -27.79 96.05 -14.07
CA VAL A 4 -26.90 95.50 -13.09
C VAL A 4 -27.52 94.14 -12.56
N ALA A 5 -28.84 93.98 -12.56
CA ALA A 5 -29.54 92.74 -12.23
C ALA A 5 -29.33 91.68 -13.32
N ASP A 6 -29.49 92.11 -14.61
CA ASP A 6 -29.28 91.18 -15.73
C ASP A 6 -27.86 90.73 -15.85
N ALA A 7 -26.86 91.62 -15.55
CA ALA A 7 -25.42 91.19 -15.53
C ALA A 7 -25.14 90.16 -14.41
N LYS A 8 -25.77 90.28 -13.25
CA LYS A 8 -25.68 89.30 -12.14
C LYS A 8 -26.34 87.98 -12.47
N LEU A 9 -27.51 88.04 -13.11
CA LEU A 9 -28.19 86.81 -13.57
C LEU A 9 -27.46 86.10 -14.65
N LEU A 10 -26.81 86.82 -15.59
CA LEU A 10 -25.92 86.22 -16.63
C LEU A 10 -24.73 85.66 -16.01
N ALA A 11 -24.07 86.29 -15.04
CA ALA A 11 -22.93 85.75 -14.34
C ALA A 11 -23.27 84.48 -13.49
N MET A 12 -24.43 84.46 -12.84
CA MET A 12 -24.92 83.31 -12.17
C MET A 12 -25.25 82.16 -13.13
N ALA A 13 -25.89 82.41 -14.25
CA ALA A 13 -26.16 81.44 -15.28
C ALA A 13 -24.88 80.88 -15.90
N ALA A 14 -23.91 81.74 -16.16
CA ALA A 14 -22.60 81.32 -16.64
C ALA A 14 -21.81 80.49 -15.56
N GLY A 15 -21.91 80.82 -14.29
CA GLY A 15 -21.36 80.08 -13.18
C GLY A 15 -22.01 78.69 -13.04
N VAL A 16 -23.28 78.59 -13.14
CA VAL A 16 -24.01 77.29 -13.15
C VAL A 16 -23.67 76.46 -14.38
N ALA A 17 -23.53 77.07 -15.56
CA ALA A 17 -23.14 76.43 -16.79
C ALA A 17 -21.69 75.90 -16.68
N CYS A 18 -20.76 76.70 -16.17
CA CYS A 18 -19.39 76.27 -15.91
C CYS A 18 -19.29 75.15 -14.87
N PHE A 19 -20.12 75.17 -13.81
CA PHE A 19 -20.20 74.13 -12.78
C PHE A 19 -20.76 72.85 -13.39
N LEU A 20 -21.79 72.89 -14.21
CA LEU A 20 -22.32 71.71 -14.89
C LEU A 20 -21.34 71.13 -15.93
N VAL A 21 -20.58 71.96 -16.64
CA VAL A 21 -19.50 71.54 -17.55
C VAL A 21 -18.36 70.95 -16.75
N ALA A 22 -17.99 71.51 -15.61
CA ALA A 22 -16.97 70.96 -14.73
C ALA A 22 -17.39 69.57 -14.18
N ILE A 23 -18.66 69.44 -13.75
CA ILE A 23 -19.22 68.11 -13.34
C ILE A 23 -19.19 67.15 -14.52
N TYR A 24 -19.53 67.57 -15.72
CA TYR A 24 -19.52 66.75 -16.92
C TYR A 24 -18.12 66.29 -17.31
N LEU A 25 -17.13 67.20 -17.24
CA LEU A 25 -15.71 66.89 -17.50
C LEU A 25 -15.02 66.09 -16.40
N LEU A 26 -15.47 66.22 -15.13
CA LEU A 26 -14.97 65.41 -14.01
C LEU A 26 -15.61 64.02 -13.97
N LYS A 27 -16.74 63.81 -14.63
CA LYS A 27 -17.45 62.54 -14.65
C LYS A 27 -16.59 61.34 -15.11
N PRO A 28 -15.71 61.41 -16.14
CA PRO A 28 -14.77 60.34 -16.50
C PRO A 28 -13.72 60.12 -15.40
N VAL A 29 -13.22 61.21 -14.79
CA VAL A 29 -12.21 61.14 -13.73
C VAL A 29 -12.82 60.54 -12.45
N VAL A 30 -14.04 60.97 -12.11
CA VAL A 30 -14.80 60.37 -11.01
C VAL A 30 -15.16 58.90 -11.29
N ASN A 31 -15.49 58.56 -12.53
CA ASN A 31 -15.73 57.15 -12.91
C ASN A 31 -14.40 56.32 -12.96
N LEU A 32 -13.25 56.95 -13.17
CA LEU A 32 -11.94 56.31 -13.09
C LEU A 32 -11.48 56.12 -11.63
N LEU A 33 -11.81 57.04 -10.74
CA LEU A 33 -11.48 57.05 -9.31
C LEU A 33 -12.47 56.22 -8.47
N PHE A 34 -13.71 56.17 -8.89
CA PHE A 34 -14.78 55.37 -8.25
C PHE A 34 -15.27 54.32 -9.23
N ARG A 35 -14.55 53.15 -9.31
CA ARG A 35 -14.96 51.99 -10.09
C ARG A 35 -16.38 51.62 -9.70
N LYS A 36 -17.33 51.72 -10.61
CA LYS A 36 -18.72 51.27 -10.35
C LYS A 36 -18.69 49.79 -10.10
N LYS A 37 -18.98 49.38 -8.87
CA LYS A 37 -19.07 47.96 -8.49
C LYS A 37 -19.99 47.20 -9.46
N LYS A 38 -19.48 46.16 -10.11
CA LYS A 38 -20.22 45.31 -11.06
C LYS A 38 -20.70 44.05 -10.37
N TYR A 39 -21.83 44.10 -9.73
CA TYR A 39 -22.41 42.94 -9.06
C TYR A 39 -22.98 41.92 -10.04
N PRO A 40 -23.02 40.58 -9.67
CA PRO A 40 -23.70 39.58 -10.46
C PRO A 40 -25.17 39.92 -10.75
N PRO A 41 -25.74 39.51 -11.90
CA PRO A 41 -27.11 39.76 -12.24
C PRO A 41 -28.08 39.20 -11.19
N VAL A 42 -29.14 39.92 -10.88
CA VAL A 42 -30.20 39.43 -9.96
C VAL A 42 -31.08 38.45 -10.72
N ALA A 43 -31.08 37.19 -10.29
CA ALA A 43 -31.88 36.12 -10.88
C ALA A 43 -33.14 35.77 -10.06
N GLY A 44 -33.34 36.44 -8.93
CA GLY A 44 -34.51 36.24 -8.09
C GLY A 44 -34.33 36.68 -6.65
N THR A 45 -35.27 36.31 -5.80
CA THR A 45 -35.25 36.54 -4.35
C THR A 45 -35.32 35.21 -3.59
N ILE A 46 -35.09 35.23 -2.28
CA ILE A 46 -35.22 34.06 -1.43
C ILE A 46 -36.61 33.40 -1.52
N PHE A 47 -37.66 34.18 -1.75
CA PHE A 47 -39.03 33.67 -1.92
C PHE A 47 -39.14 32.78 -3.16
N HIS A 48 -38.43 33.08 -4.26
CA HIS A 48 -38.41 32.20 -5.44
C HIS A 48 -37.77 30.86 -5.14
N GLN A 49 -36.76 30.82 -4.29
CA GLN A 49 -36.15 29.55 -3.85
C GLN A 49 -37.10 28.76 -2.93
N LEU A 50 -37.78 29.45 -1.99
CA LEU A 50 -38.79 28.82 -1.12
C LEU A 50 -39.93 28.18 -1.91
N LEU A 51 -40.48 28.87 -2.90
CA LEU A 51 -41.51 28.33 -3.77
C LEU A 51 -41.05 27.11 -4.58
N ASN A 52 -39.78 27.03 -4.91
CA ASN A 52 -39.17 25.93 -5.66
C ASN A 52 -38.39 24.97 -4.76
N LEU A 53 -38.61 24.94 -3.46
CA LEU A 53 -37.83 24.10 -2.53
C LEU A 53 -37.89 22.61 -2.88
N HIS A 54 -39.04 22.14 -3.37
CA HIS A 54 -39.26 20.75 -3.81
C HIS A 54 -38.43 20.35 -5.04
N ARG A 55 -37.98 21.33 -5.86
CA ARG A 55 -37.10 21.16 -7.02
C ARG A 55 -35.94 22.16 -7.00
N LEU A 56 -35.40 22.44 -5.83
CA LEU A 56 -34.45 23.53 -5.62
C LEU A 56 -33.22 23.44 -6.53
N LEU A 57 -32.63 22.25 -6.65
CA LEU A 57 -31.40 22.03 -7.44
C LEU A 57 -31.69 22.16 -8.96
N ASP A 58 -32.84 21.71 -9.42
CA ASP A 58 -33.25 21.88 -10.83
C ASP A 58 -33.52 23.36 -11.12
N PHE A 59 -34.22 24.07 -10.21
CA PHE A 59 -34.44 25.52 -10.34
C PHE A 59 -33.12 26.30 -10.41
N GLN A 60 -32.15 25.96 -9.56
CA GLN A 60 -30.83 26.57 -9.60
C GLN A 60 -30.06 26.18 -10.87
N THR A 61 -30.24 24.96 -11.37
CA THR A 61 -29.64 24.49 -12.65
C THR A 61 -30.22 25.30 -13.82
N ASP A 62 -31.52 25.56 -13.85
CA ASP A 62 -32.18 26.40 -14.86
C ASP A 62 -31.62 27.83 -14.86
N LEU A 63 -31.36 28.40 -13.69
CA LEU A 63 -30.71 29.70 -13.55
C LEU A 63 -29.25 29.67 -14.02
N SER A 64 -28.51 28.60 -13.67
CA SER A 64 -27.11 28.42 -14.04
C SER A 64 -26.90 28.22 -15.55
N ARG A 65 -27.91 27.71 -16.27
CA ARG A 65 -27.92 27.64 -17.74
C ARG A 65 -27.99 29.02 -18.39
N ARG A 66 -28.65 30.01 -17.68
CA ARG A 66 -28.79 31.39 -18.16
C ARG A 66 -27.62 32.28 -17.77
N TYR A 67 -27.09 32.08 -16.58
CA TYR A 67 -26.05 32.89 -15.97
C TYR A 67 -24.97 31.99 -15.33
N LYS A 68 -23.73 32.09 -15.75
CA LYS A 68 -22.62 31.32 -15.07
C LYS A 68 -22.45 31.77 -13.62
N THR A 69 -22.69 33.09 -13.35
CA THR A 69 -22.64 33.68 -12.01
C THR A 69 -23.87 34.60 -11.86
N PHE A 70 -24.64 34.42 -10.79
CA PHE A 70 -25.82 35.19 -10.50
C PHE A 70 -26.04 35.39 -8.99
N ARG A 71 -26.93 36.32 -8.60
CA ARG A 71 -27.26 36.50 -7.19
C ARG A 71 -28.77 36.40 -6.96
N ILE A 72 -29.09 35.90 -5.77
CA ILE A 72 -30.43 35.86 -5.20
C ILE A 72 -30.47 36.89 -4.05
N LEU A 73 -31.41 37.78 -4.09
CA LEU A 73 -31.55 38.80 -3.02
C LEU A 73 -32.20 38.20 -1.78
N THR A 74 -31.60 38.45 -0.64
CA THR A 74 -32.14 38.15 0.68
C THR A 74 -32.22 39.45 1.50
N PRO A 75 -32.98 39.51 2.61
CA PRO A 75 -33.08 40.71 3.41
C PRO A 75 -31.75 41.21 4.04
N PHE A 76 -30.80 40.33 4.27
CA PHE A 76 -29.60 40.66 5.06
C PHE A 76 -28.28 40.60 4.29
N CYS A 77 -28.22 39.80 3.22
CA CYS A 77 -27.00 39.62 2.40
C CYS A 77 -27.37 39.12 1.00
N ASN A 78 -26.46 39.11 0.05
CA ASN A 78 -26.68 38.45 -1.23
C ASN A 78 -26.24 36.98 -1.16
N TYR A 79 -27.04 36.13 -1.79
CA TYR A 79 -26.60 34.77 -2.11
C TYR A 79 -26.09 34.76 -3.55
N VAL A 80 -24.78 34.69 -3.72
CA VAL A 80 -24.14 34.63 -5.03
C VAL A 80 -23.93 33.16 -5.38
N TYR A 81 -24.26 32.76 -6.58
CA TYR A 81 -24.16 31.41 -7.12
C TYR A 81 -23.23 31.41 -8.32
N THR A 82 -22.31 30.49 -8.41
CA THR A 82 -21.42 30.33 -9.56
C THR A 82 -21.27 28.88 -9.98
N VAL A 83 -21.15 28.66 -11.29
CA VAL A 83 -20.81 27.38 -11.92
C VAL A 83 -19.55 27.50 -12.79
N ASP A 84 -18.84 28.65 -12.69
CA ASP A 84 -17.59 28.91 -13.42
C ASP A 84 -16.40 28.29 -12.68
N PRO A 85 -15.61 27.38 -13.29
CA PRO A 85 -14.46 26.73 -12.66
C PRO A 85 -13.37 27.71 -12.20
N ASP A 86 -13.16 28.83 -12.89
CA ASP A 86 -12.14 29.82 -12.53
C ASP A 86 -12.56 30.54 -11.23
N ASN A 87 -13.85 30.87 -11.08
CA ASN A 87 -14.38 31.37 -9.83
C ASN A 87 -14.27 30.35 -8.70
N VAL A 88 -14.56 29.07 -9.00
CA VAL A 88 -14.43 27.99 -8.02
C VAL A 88 -12.98 27.80 -7.57
N GLU A 89 -12.00 27.85 -8.49
CA GLU A 89 -10.57 27.79 -8.14
C GLU A 89 -10.18 29.01 -7.29
N TYR A 90 -10.66 30.17 -7.62
CA TYR A 90 -10.40 31.40 -6.86
C TYR A 90 -10.90 31.29 -5.41
N ILE A 91 -12.15 30.87 -5.23
CA ILE A 91 -12.80 30.73 -3.92
C ILE A 91 -12.14 29.64 -3.07
N LEU A 92 -11.80 28.50 -3.68
CA LEU A 92 -11.34 27.32 -2.94
C LEU A 92 -9.83 27.24 -2.77
N LYS A 93 -9.06 27.98 -3.58
CA LYS A 93 -7.59 27.87 -3.58
C LYS A 93 -6.90 29.23 -3.59
N THR A 94 -7.13 30.05 -4.62
CA THR A 94 -6.31 31.25 -4.88
C THR A 94 -6.48 32.31 -3.78
N ASN A 95 -7.73 32.61 -3.41
CA ASN A 95 -8.05 33.54 -2.32
C ASN A 95 -8.82 32.85 -1.17
N PHE A 96 -8.41 31.63 -0.86
CA PHE A 96 -9.04 30.78 0.16
C PHE A 96 -9.24 31.48 1.51
N ALA A 97 -8.34 32.38 1.89
CA ALA A 97 -8.40 33.10 3.16
C ALA A 97 -9.63 34.04 3.28
N ASN A 98 -10.14 34.53 2.16
CA ASN A 98 -11.32 35.41 2.12
C ASN A 98 -12.67 34.65 2.08
N PHE A 99 -12.64 33.31 1.94
CA PHE A 99 -13.84 32.48 1.75
C PHE A 99 -13.92 31.33 2.77
N GLY A 100 -14.65 31.55 3.86
CA GLY A 100 -14.79 30.58 4.94
C GLY A 100 -16.23 30.21 5.22
N LYS A 101 -16.48 29.71 6.42
CA LYS A 101 -17.82 29.41 6.94
C LYS A 101 -18.45 30.63 7.61
N GLY A 102 -17.65 31.45 8.28
CA GLY A 102 -18.13 32.64 9.00
C GLY A 102 -19.19 32.32 10.06
N ASN A 103 -19.62 33.35 10.78
CA ASN A 103 -20.58 33.18 11.88
C ASN A 103 -21.97 32.74 11.41
N ILE A 104 -22.40 33.14 10.23
CA ILE A 104 -23.78 32.85 9.73
C ILE A 104 -23.90 31.33 9.47
N ILE A 105 -22.95 30.72 8.78
CA ILE A 105 -22.97 29.29 8.48
C ILE A 105 -22.75 28.47 9.73
N ASN A 106 -21.85 28.91 10.61
CA ASN A 106 -21.62 28.28 11.90
C ASN A 106 -22.90 28.24 12.74
N ASP A 107 -23.59 29.38 12.89
CA ASP A 107 -24.86 29.48 13.64
C ASP A 107 -25.90 28.49 13.12
N VAL A 108 -26.03 28.34 11.81
CA VAL A 108 -27.00 27.41 11.17
C VAL A 108 -26.66 25.97 11.54
N MET A 109 -25.38 25.57 11.51
CA MET A 109 -24.93 24.17 11.65
C MET A 109 -24.66 23.75 13.10
N LYS A 110 -24.47 24.72 14.01
CA LYS A 110 -23.90 24.50 15.34
C LYS A 110 -24.67 23.51 16.22
N ASP A 111 -26.01 23.48 16.15
CA ASP A 111 -26.79 22.58 17.00
C ASP A 111 -26.50 21.09 16.69
N LEU A 112 -26.32 20.74 15.42
CA LEU A 112 -26.04 19.36 15.00
C LEU A 112 -24.54 19.07 14.98
N LEU A 113 -23.75 19.90 14.29
CA LEU A 113 -22.34 19.62 14.03
C LEU A 113 -21.36 20.27 15.03
N GLY A 114 -21.90 21.08 15.95
CA GLY A 114 -21.09 21.78 16.94
C GLY A 114 -20.05 22.70 16.31
N ASN A 115 -18.87 22.73 16.93
CA ASN A 115 -17.68 23.39 16.40
C ASN A 115 -16.80 22.39 15.58
N GLY A 116 -17.43 21.47 14.85
CA GLY A 116 -16.71 20.51 14.03
C GLY A 116 -16.15 21.09 12.74
N ILE A 117 -15.34 20.28 12.03
CA ILE A 117 -14.55 20.68 10.86
C ILE A 117 -15.37 21.29 9.72
N PHE A 118 -16.66 21.00 9.61
CA PHE A 118 -17.55 21.55 8.58
C PHE A 118 -18.10 22.92 8.93
N ALA A 119 -18.04 23.34 10.20
CA ALA A 119 -18.68 24.54 10.70
C ALA A 119 -17.71 25.68 11.05
N VAL A 120 -16.41 25.41 11.20
CA VAL A 120 -15.42 26.35 11.73
C VAL A 120 -14.37 26.79 10.70
N ASP A 121 -13.68 27.90 11.03
CA ASP A 121 -12.59 28.51 10.24
C ASP A 121 -11.31 28.68 11.08
N GLY A 122 -10.29 29.28 10.48
CA GLY A 122 -9.06 29.71 11.14
C GLY A 122 -8.28 28.59 11.79
N ASP A 123 -7.72 28.84 12.97
CA ASP A 123 -6.86 27.90 13.66
C ASP A 123 -7.58 26.67 14.21
N MET A 124 -8.85 26.84 14.60
CA MET A 124 -9.69 25.72 15.02
C MET A 124 -9.89 24.72 13.87
N TRP A 125 -10.18 25.20 12.67
CA TRP A 125 -10.28 24.35 11.49
C TRP A 125 -8.92 23.73 11.12
N ARG A 126 -7.82 24.50 11.16
CA ARG A 126 -6.46 23.99 10.85
C ARG A 126 -6.06 22.86 11.80
N HIS A 127 -6.32 23.05 13.10
CA HIS A 127 -6.06 22.02 14.11
C HIS A 127 -6.82 20.73 13.80
N GLN A 128 -8.16 20.82 13.67
CA GLN A 128 -9.01 19.65 13.37
C GLN A 128 -8.63 19.00 12.05
N ARG A 129 -8.31 19.79 11.03
CA ARG A 129 -7.84 19.30 9.73
C ARG A 129 -6.55 18.50 9.86
N LYS A 130 -5.59 19.00 10.63
CA LYS A 130 -4.31 18.33 10.89
C LYS A 130 -4.52 17.00 11.62
N VAL A 131 -5.26 17.00 12.71
CA VAL A 131 -5.58 15.78 13.47
C VAL A 131 -6.28 14.76 12.57
N SER A 132 -7.36 15.15 11.89
CA SER A 132 -8.09 14.25 11.00
C SER A 132 -7.22 13.72 9.85
N SER A 133 -6.33 14.54 9.26
CA SER A 133 -5.49 14.10 8.14
C SER A 133 -4.48 13.03 8.55
N LEU A 134 -3.96 13.10 9.76
CA LEU A 134 -3.08 12.08 10.31
C LEU A 134 -3.81 10.73 10.44
N GLU A 135 -5.07 10.76 10.92
CA GLU A 135 -5.89 9.57 11.08
C GLU A 135 -6.16 8.87 9.74
N PHE A 136 -6.64 9.61 8.74
CA PHE A 136 -6.95 9.06 7.40
C PHE A 136 -5.71 8.61 6.61
N SER A 137 -4.51 9.05 6.98
CA SER A 137 -3.25 8.66 6.31
C SER A 137 -2.64 7.36 6.83
N THR A 138 -3.12 6.80 7.95
CA THR A 138 -2.54 5.61 8.57
C THR A 138 -2.86 4.34 7.79
N LYS A 139 -1.84 3.47 7.61
CA LYS A 139 -2.02 2.14 7.03
C LYS A 139 -2.97 1.28 7.89
N VAL A 140 -2.88 1.42 9.21
CA VAL A 140 -3.73 0.70 10.17
C VAL A 140 -5.21 0.97 9.90
N LEU A 141 -5.62 2.25 9.78
CA LEU A 141 -7.01 2.60 9.47
C LEU A 141 -7.45 2.07 8.10
N ARG A 142 -6.56 2.08 7.11
CA ARG A 142 -6.84 1.54 5.76
C ARG A 142 -7.12 0.04 5.79
N ASP A 143 -6.25 -0.73 6.41
CA ASP A 143 -6.36 -2.19 6.47
C ASP A 143 -7.58 -2.60 7.33
N TYR A 144 -7.75 -1.96 8.48
CA TYR A 144 -8.90 -2.18 9.36
C TYR A 144 -10.23 -1.83 8.70
N SER A 145 -10.32 -0.67 8.04
CA SER A 145 -11.54 -0.27 7.34
C SER A 145 -11.92 -1.23 6.21
N SER A 146 -10.92 -1.74 5.47
CA SER A 146 -11.15 -2.72 4.41
C SER A 146 -11.75 -4.02 4.95
N LEU A 147 -11.32 -4.51 6.11
CA LEU A 147 -11.91 -5.67 6.78
C LEU A 147 -13.37 -5.42 7.17
N VAL A 148 -13.66 -4.26 7.79
CA VAL A 148 -15.01 -3.89 8.22
C VAL A 148 -15.94 -3.75 7.01
N PHE A 149 -15.51 -3.09 5.94
CA PHE A 149 -16.33 -2.91 4.73
C PHE A 149 -16.66 -4.24 4.06
N ARG A 150 -15.69 -5.15 3.95
CA ARG A 150 -15.91 -6.50 3.41
C ARG A 150 -16.89 -7.29 4.25
N SER A 151 -16.76 -7.26 5.56
CA SER A 151 -17.68 -7.93 6.48
C SER A 151 -19.11 -7.40 6.32
N ASN A 152 -19.30 -6.09 6.28
CA ASN A 152 -20.61 -5.46 6.10
C ASN A 152 -21.19 -5.70 4.69
N ALA A 153 -20.37 -5.75 3.65
CA ALA A 153 -20.81 -6.11 2.30
C ALA A 153 -21.31 -7.56 2.22
N VAL A 154 -20.67 -8.49 2.93
CA VAL A 154 -21.15 -9.88 3.05
C VAL A 154 -22.49 -9.93 3.78
N LYS A 155 -22.62 -9.29 4.95
CA LYS A 155 -23.91 -9.21 5.69
C LYS A 155 -25.01 -8.66 4.81
N LEU A 156 -24.75 -7.56 4.09
CA LEU A 156 -25.67 -6.93 3.16
C LEU A 156 -26.10 -7.88 2.03
N SER A 157 -25.13 -8.58 1.42
CA SER A 157 -25.40 -9.53 0.32
C SER A 157 -26.24 -10.72 0.79
N MET A 158 -26.03 -11.19 2.02
CA MET A 158 -26.87 -12.27 2.60
C MET A 158 -28.32 -11.82 2.78
N LEU A 159 -28.55 -10.60 3.26
CA LEU A 159 -29.90 -10.05 3.40
C LEU A 159 -30.56 -9.93 2.03
N ILE A 160 -29.88 -9.34 1.05
CA ILE A 160 -30.41 -9.21 -0.31
C ILE A 160 -30.67 -10.60 -0.95
N SER A 161 -29.78 -11.57 -0.71
CA SER A 161 -29.98 -12.94 -1.23
C SER A 161 -31.23 -13.63 -0.66
N LYS A 162 -31.60 -13.32 0.59
CA LYS A 162 -32.82 -13.84 1.20
C LYS A 162 -34.05 -13.24 0.51
N GLU A 163 -34.10 -11.92 0.37
CA GLU A 163 -35.21 -11.21 -0.25
C GLU A 163 -35.30 -11.49 -1.77
N ALA A 164 -34.17 -11.64 -2.47
CA ALA A 164 -34.11 -11.98 -3.89
C ALA A 164 -34.70 -13.36 -4.19
N LYS A 165 -34.59 -14.34 -3.26
CA LYS A 165 -35.21 -15.66 -3.40
C LYS A 165 -36.73 -15.62 -3.29
N SER A 166 -37.28 -14.70 -2.52
CA SER A 166 -38.73 -14.46 -2.39
C SER A 166 -39.29 -13.50 -3.43
N SER A 167 -38.46 -12.95 -4.32
CA SER A 167 -38.82 -11.91 -5.29
C SER A 167 -39.40 -10.64 -4.64
N GLU A 168 -39.02 -10.38 -3.38
CA GLU A 168 -39.49 -9.21 -2.65
C GLU A 168 -38.77 -7.94 -3.11
N ILE A 169 -39.45 -6.81 -2.97
CA ILE A 169 -38.90 -5.48 -3.28
C ILE A 169 -38.10 -5.00 -2.07
N ILE A 170 -36.87 -4.54 -2.32
CA ILE A 170 -35.90 -4.12 -1.31
C ILE A 170 -35.70 -2.61 -1.34
N ASP A 171 -35.83 -1.91 -0.23
CA ASP A 171 -35.32 -0.53 -0.10
C ASP A 171 -33.80 -0.57 0.10
N ILE A 172 -33.08 -0.50 -1.02
CA ILE A 172 -31.61 -0.61 -1.00
C ILE A 172 -30.96 0.64 -0.37
N GLN A 173 -31.60 1.82 -0.45
CA GLN A 173 -31.09 3.02 0.22
C GLN A 173 -31.08 2.85 1.74
N ASN A 174 -32.17 2.32 2.31
CA ASN A 174 -32.23 2.04 3.74
C ASN A 174 -31.13 1.04 4.16
N LEU A 175 -30.91 -0.01 3.36
CA LEU A 175 -29.85 -0.99 3.63
C LEU A 175 -28.45 -0.35 3.55
N PHE A 176 -28.19 0.53 2.59
CA PHE A 176 -26.91 1.25 2.50
C PHE A 176 -26.73 2.18 3.70
N MET A 177 -27.75 2.94 4.10
CA MET A 177 -27.69 3.83 5.28
C MET A 177 -27.35 3.07 6.55
N ARG A 178 -27.92 1.89 6.76
CA ARG A 178 -27.64 1.02 7.91
C ARG A 178 -26.24 0.42 7.82
N SER A 179 -25.84 -0.09 6.67
CA SER A 179 -24.54 -0.72 6.47
C SER A 179 -23.36 0.26 6.56
N THR A 180 -23.52 1.49 6.04
CA THR A 180 -22.52 2.55 6.19
C THR A 180 -22.47 3.08 7.63
N MET A 181 -23.61 3.10 8.35
CA MET A 181 -23.66 3.42 9.76
C MET A 181 -22.85 2.43 10.60
N ASP A 182 -23.10 1.13 10.43
CA ASP A 182 -22.35 0.08 11.11
C ASP A 182 -20.85 0.17 10.78
N SER A 183 -20.51 0.51 9.52
CA SER A 183 -19.14 0.69 9.09
C SER A 183 -18.43 1.85 9.78
N ILE A 184 -19.06 3.05 9.81
CA ILE A 184 -18.41 4.22 10.41
C ILE A 184 -18.32 4.11 11.93
N PHE A 185 -19.31 3.49 12.60
CA PHE A 185 -19.24 3.25 14.04
C PHE A 185 -18.15 2.24 14.40
N LYS A 186 -17.97 1.19 13.61
CA LYS A 186 -16.92 0.22 13.84
C LYS A 186 -15.54 0.80 13.57
N VAL A 187 -15.34 1.47 12.43
CA VAL A 187 -14.04 2.02 12.02
C VAL A 187 -13.67 3.28 12.81
N GLY A 188 -14.62 4.19 13.00
CA GLY A 188 -14.36 5.46 13.65
C GLY A 188 -14.32 5.40 15.17
N PHE A 189 -15.18 4.54 15.76
CA PHE A 189 -15.42 4.54 17.21
C PHE A 189 -15.22 3.17 17.88
N GLY A 190 -14.92 2.12 17.09
CA GLY A 190 -14.70 0.76 17.60
C GLY A 190 -15.96 0.08 18.14
N VAL A 191 -17.15 0.62 17.86
CA VAL A 191 -18.45 0.16 18.38
C VAL A 191 -19.20 -0.62 17.30
N GLU A 192 -19.73 -1.78 17.64
CA GLU A 192 -20.56 -2.62 16.77
C GLU A 192 -22.04 -2.32 17.05
N LEU A 193 -22.68 -1.60 16.12
CA LEU A 193 -24.10 -1.21 16.30
C LEU A 193 -25.07 -2.30 15.84
N ASP A 194 -24.71 -3.07 14.82
CA ASP A 194 -25.56 -4.09 14.17
C ASP A 194 -26.96 -3.56 13.75
N THR A 195 -26.99 -2.34 13.22
CA THR A 195 -28.23 -1.76 12.70
C THR A 195 -28.73 -2.51 11.47
N LEU A 196 -27.81 -3.08 10.69
CA LEU A 196 -28.11 -3.89 9.51
C LEU A 196 -28.87 -5.19 9.90
N GLY A 197 -28.46 -5.86 11.00
CA GLY A 197 -29.16 -7.03 11.55
C GLY A 197 -30.52 -6.70 12.22
N GLY A 198 -30.75 -5.44 12.55
CA GLY A 198 -32.02 -4.95 13.17
C GLY A 198 -32.12 -5.22 14.67
N SER A 199 -31.06 -5.66 15.33
CA SER A 199 -31.04 -5.93 16.76
C SER A 199 -31.03 -4.67 17.63
N ASN A 200 -30.47 -3.55 17.12
CA ASN A 200 -30.29 -2.32 17.88
C ASN A 200 -31.41 -1.28 17.63
N LYS A 201 -32.41 -1.24 18.54
CA LYS A 201 -33.49 -0.26 18.50
C LYS A 201 -33.01 1.18 18.79
N GLU A 202 -32.06 1.37 19.71
CA GLU A 202 -31.52 2.69 20.07
C GLU A 202 -30.76 3.32 18.89
N GLY A 203 -29.93 2.54 18.18
CA GLY A 203 -29.25 2.97 16.97
C GLY A 203 -30.23 3.41 15.87
N SER A 204 -31.37 2.75 15.74
CA SER A 204 -32.42 3.14 14.77
C SER A 204 -33.11 4.46 15.14
N VAL A 205 -33.38 4.70 16.43
CA VAL A 205 -33.93 5.97 16.94
C VAL A 205 -32.95 7.12 16.72
N PHE A 206 -31.67 6.89 17.03
CA PHE A 206 -30.60 7.85 16.80
C PHE A 206 -30.47 8.21 15.31
N ALA A 207 -30.44 7.21 14.40
CA ALA A 207 -30.35 7.43 12.97
C ALA A 207 -31.50 8.32 12.46
N LYS A 208 -32.72 8.04 12.88
CA LYS A 208 -33.90 8.84 12.49
C LYS A 208 -33.79 10.29 13.02
N ALA A 209 -33.42 10.46 14.30
CA ALA A 209 -33.24 11.80 14.87
C ALA A 209 -32.15 12.61 14.12
N PHE A 210 -31.09 11.94 13.69
CA PHE A 210 -29.99 12.54 12.91
C PHE A 210 -30.47 12.98 11.51
N ASP A 211 -31.18 12.10 10.79
CA ASP A 211 -31.72 12.39 9.46
C ASP A 211 -32.72 13.53 9.47
N ASP A 212 -33.63 13.54 10.44
CA ASP A 212 -34.61 14.62 10.62
C ASP A 212 -33.92 15.95 10.94
N SER A 213 -32.88 15.94 11.81
CA SER A 213 -32.08 17.12 12.15
C SER A 213 -31.32 17.67 10.94
N SER A 214 -30.70 16.80 10.11
CA SER A 214 -30.01 17.18 8.88
C SER A 214 -30.94 17.92 7.89
N SER A 215 -32.14 17.42 7.74
CA SER A 215 -33.17 18.07 6.91
C SER A 215 -33.60 19.43 7.46
N GLN A 216 -33.77 19.54 8.79
CA GLN A 216 -34.18 20.78 9.46
C GLN A 216 -33.07 21.86 9.41
N ILE A 217 -31.82 21.47 9.55
CA ILE A 217 -30.64 22.36 9.41
C ILE A 217 -30.57 22.96 7.99
N LEU A 218 -30.79 22.17 6.93
CA LEU A 218 -30.83 22.72 5.57
C LEU A 218 -31.92 23.83 5.42
N ARG A 219 -33.11 23.64 6.01
CA ARG A 219 -34.18 24.62 5.92
C ARG A 219 -33.83 25.99 6.51
N ARG A 220 -32.96 26.04 7.54
CA ARG A 220 -32.46 27.28 8.14
C ARG A 220 -31.77 28.23 7.15
N PHE A 221 -31.15 27.69 6.09
CA PHE A 221 -30.54 28.52 5.05
C PHE A 221 -31.58 29.31 4.24
N PHE A 222 -32.84 28.90 4.25
CA PHE A 222 -33.89 29.51 3.47
C PHE A 222 -34.98 30.15 4.37
N ASP A 223 -35.09 29.79 5.65
CA ASP A 223 -36.04 30.34 6.61
C ASP A 223 -35.43 31.53 7.34
N VAL A 224 -35.81 32.75 6.94
CA VAL A 224 -35.34 33.99 7.57
C VAL A 224 -35.80 34.17 9.02
N PHE A 225 -36.84 33.43 9.46
CA PHE A 225 -37.42 33.53 10.80
C PHE A 225 -36.94 32.42 11.75
N TRP A 226 -36.07 31.53 11.33
CA TRP A 226 -35.64 30.39 12.15
C TRP A 226 -35.08 30.79 13.52
N LYS A 227 -34.35 31.92 13.62
CA LYS A 227 -33.82 32.42 14.90
C LYS A 227 -34.94 32.81 15.87
N ILE A 228 -36.03 33.34 15.37
CA ILE A 228 -37.25 33.68 16.18
C ILE A 228 -37.94 32.40 16.62
N SER A 229 -38.16 31.45 15.71
CA SER A 229 -38.75 30.14 16.00
C SER A 229 -37.94 29.36 17.02
N ARG A 230 -36.59 29.46 16.93
CA ARG A 230 -35.67 28.87 17.90
C ARG A 230 -35.77 29.52 19.30
N ALA A 231 -35.81 30.84 19.34
CA ALA A 231 -35.93 31.58 20.61
C ALA A 231 -37.26 31.25 21.34
N LEU A 232 -38.33 31.15 20.56
CA LEU A 232 -39.67 30.81 21.09
C LEU A 232 -39.90 29.31 21.30
N ASN A 233 -38.96 28.46 20.84
CA ASN A 233 -39.01 26.99 20.91
C ASN A 233 -40.31 26.42 20.29
N ILE A 234 -40.66 26.88 19.07
CA ILE A 234 -41.87 26.47 18.37
C ILE A 234 -41.55 25.77 17.02
N GLY A 235 -42.55 25.00 16.52
CA GLY A 235 -42.48 24.38 15.19
C GLY A 235 -41.31 23.44 15.00
N LEU A 236 -40.62 23.55 13.87
CA LEU A 236 -39.49 22.70 13.52
C LEU A 236 -38.28 22.87 14.46
N GLU A 237 -38.08 24.06 15.02
CA GLU A 237 -37.01 24.32 15.97
C GLU A 237 -37.21 23.60 17.32
N ALA A 238 -38.46 23.48 17.80
CA ALA A 238 -38.76 22.67 18.95
C ALA A 238 -38.52 21.18 18.72
N GLN A 239 -38.81 20.68 17.51
CA GLN A 239 -38.54 19.31 17.12
C GLN A 239 -37.01 19.06 16.99
N LEU A 240 -36.29 19.99 16.38
CA LEU A 240 -34.84 19.90 16.27
C LEU A 240 -34.17 19.79 17.66
N ARG A 241 -34.60 20.62 18.60
CA ARG A 241 -34.07 20.57 19.97
C ARG A 241 -34.30 19.20 20.66
N LYS A 242 -35.47 18.58 20.43
CA LYS A 242 -35.73 17.21 20.91
C LYS A 242 -34.83 16.19 20.26
N ASN A 243 -34.64 16.28 18.94
CA ASN A 243 -33.78 15.37 18.17
C ASN A 243 -32.33 15.51 18.62
N ILE A 244 -31.83 16.75 18.78
CA ILE A 244 -30.42 16.98 19.26
C ILE A 244 -30.22 16.36 20.65
N LYS A 245 -31.19 16.49 21.55
CA LYS A 245 -31.08 15.83 22.88
C LYS A 245 -30.91 14.31 22.77
N LEU A 246 -31.73 13.66 21.93
CA LEU A 246 -31.61 12.21 21.69
C LEU A 246 -30.24 11.84 21.07
N ILE A 247 -29.78 12.67 20.13
CA ILE A 247 -28.45 12.49 19.50
C ILE A 247 -27.34 12.60 20.53
N ASP A 248 -27.39 13.62 21.39
CA ASP A 248 -26.36 13.87 22.40
C ASP A 248 -26.32 12.75 23.45
N GLU A 249 -27.48 12.32 23.94
CA GLU A 249 -27.60 11.20 24.89
C GLU A 249 -26.94 9.93 24.33
N PHE A 250 -27.20 9.61 23.07
CA PHE A 250 -26.62 8.43 22.42
C PHE A 250 -25.10 8.56 22.20
N VAL A 251 -24.64 9.71 21.71
CA VAL A 251 -23.21 9.93 21.44
C VAL A 251 -22.38 9.94 22.71
N TYR A 252 -22.86 10.62 23.78
CA TYR A 252 -22.14 10.60 25.06
C TYR A 252 -22.14 9.21 25.72
N LYS A 253 -23.20 8.42 25.54
CA LYS A 253 -23.23 7.01 25.96
C LYS A 253 -22.11 6.23 25.27
N VAL A 254 -21.97 6.33 23.94
CA VAL A 254 -20.92 5.67 23.15
C VAL A 254 -19.52 6.10 23.60
N ILE A 255 -19.30 7.39 23.84
CA ILE A 255 -18.01 7.90 24.33
C ILE A 255 -17.67 7.34 25.72
N ASN A 256 -18.65 7.32 26.66
CA ASN A 256 -18.43 6.81 28.00
C ASN A 256 -18.17 5.30 28.03
N GLU A 257 -18.93 4.51 27.27
CA GLU A 257 -18.69 3.07 27.11
C GLU A 257 -17.28 2.78 26.56
N LYS A 258 -16.81 3.64 25.63
CA LYS A 258 -15.45 3.48 25.08
C LYS A 258 -14.37 3.82 26.11
N ILE A 259 -14.59 4.84 26.94
CA ILE A 259 -13.68 5.17 28.05
C ILE A 259 -13.58 4.02 29.05
N GLU A 260 -14.72 3.42 29.43
CA GLU A 260 -14.75 2.26 30.31
C GLU A 260 -14.01 1.06 29.72
N GLN A 261 -14.22 0.76 28.43
CA GLN A 261 -13.50 -0.30 27.72
C GLN A 261 -11.97 -0.10 27.73
N LEU A 262 -11.49 1.13 27.46
CA LEU A 262 -10.07 1.47 27.46
C LEU A 262 -9.46 1.38 28.86
N SER A 263 -10.20 1.74 29.90
CA SER A 263 -9.73 1.67 31.30
C SER A 263 -9.57 0.22 31.79
N GLN A 264 -10.41 -0.72 31.29
CA GLN A 264 -10.40 -2.13 31.70
C GLN A 264 -9.33 -2.97 30.97
N LYS A 265 -8.88 -2.57 29.78
CA LYS A 265 -7.99 -3.37 28.90
C LYS A 265 -6.80 -2.54 28.39
N LYS A 266 -5.92 -2.08 29.29
CA LYS A 266 -4.77 -1.21 28.94
C LYS A 266 -3.75 -1.81 27.96
N ASP A 267 -3.67 -3.13 27.79
CA ASP A 267 -2.61 -3.81 27.04
C ASP A 267 -3.06 -4.41 25.69
N ASP A 268 -4.32 -4.26 25.28
CA ASP A 268 -4.81 -4.84 24.03
C ASP A 268 -4.53 -3.92 22.83
N ALA A 269 -3.55 -4.30 22.00
CA ALA A 269 -3.15 -3.55 20.81
C ALA A 269 -4.30 -3.38 19.79
N LEU A 270 -5.25 -4.32 19.74
CA LEU A 270 -6.43 -4.27 18.86
C LEU A 270 -7.43 -3.17 19.24
N MET A 271 -7.41 -2.70 20.49
CA MET A 271 -8.28 -1.61 20.95
C MET A 271 -7.83 -0.20 20.52
N LYS A 272 -6.64 -0.09 19.91
CA LYS A 272 -6.05 1.19 19.47
C LYS A 272 -6.25 1.48 17.97
N GLU A 273 -7.08 0.69 17.29
CA GLU A 273 -7.23 0.77 15.82
C GLU A 273 -8.27 1.82 15.37
N ASP A 274 -9.26 2.17 16.20
CA ASP A 274 -10.27 3.16 15.87
C ASP A 274 -9.88 4.60 16.24
N ILE A 275 -10.50 5.58 15.56
CA ILE A 275 -10.18 7.00 15.70
C ILE A 275 -10.51 7.53 17.10
N LEU A 276 -11.66 7.13 17.67
CA LEU A 276 -12.08 7.61 19.00
C LEU A 276 -11.14 7.15 20.09
N SER A 277 -10.66 5.91 20.05
CA SER A 277 -9.66 5.40 21.00
C SER A 277 -8.37 6.23 20.97
N ARG A 278 -7.90 6.60 19.79
CA ARG A 278 -6.68 7.42 19.66
C ARG A 278 -6.88 8.84 20.19
N LEU A 279 -8.03 9.44 19.91
CA LEU A 279 -8.37 10.76 20.45
C LEU A 279 -8.52 10.75 21.97
N LEU A 280 -9.09 9.69 22.56
CA LEU A 280 -9.19 9.53 24.00
C LEU A 280 -7.82 9.37 24.67
N MET A 281 -6.89 8.64 24.05
CA MET A 281 -5.51 8.55 24.53
C MET A 281 -4.75 9.89 24.42
N GLU A 282 -5.02 10.68 23.37
CA GLU A 282 -4.43 12.02 23.22
C GLU A 282 -5.01 12.98 24.26
N ARG A 283 -6.30 12.86 24.58
CA ARG A 283 -6.95 13.59 25.68
C ARG A 283 -6.35 13.26 27.05
N GLU A 284 -5.94 12.03 27.31
CA GLU A 284 -5.22 11.69 28.57
C GLU A 284 -3.88 12.42 28.69
N ARG A 285 -3.25 12.76 27.55
CA ARG A 285 -1.98 13.51 27.50
C ARG A 285 -2.17 15.02 27.56
N ASP A 286 -3.25 15.52 26.96
CA ASP A 286 -3.61 16.95 26.89
C ASP A 286 -5.12 17.13 27.08
N PRO A 287 -5.60 17.16 28.34
CA PRO A 287 -7.03 17.27 28.68
C PRO A 287 -7.65 18.61 28.31
N ASP A 288 -6.86 19.67 28.21
CA ASP A 288 -7.35 21.03 27.93
C ASP A 288 -7.68 21.25 26.47
N THR A 289 -7.01 20.52 25.57
CA THR A 289 -7.23 20.66 24.11
C THR A 289 -8.39 19.80 23.61
N ILE A 290 -8.67 18.64 24.23
CA ILE A 290 -9.72 17.69 23.77
C ILE A 290 -10.82 17.56 24.84
N SER A 291 -11.86 18.41 24.73
CA SER A 291 -13.03 18.34 25.62
C SER A 291 -14.03 17.23 25.19
N TYR A 292 -14.95 16.84 26.08
CA TYR A 292 -16.06 15.92 25.73
C TYR A 292 -16.96 16.49 24.61
N GLN A 293 -17.15 17.80 24.59
CA GLN A 293 -17.89 18.46 23.49
C GLN A 293 -17.14 18.32 22.16
N TYR A 294 -15.81 18.46 22.18
CA TYR A 294 -14.98 18.25 21.00
C TYR A 294 -15.10 16.81 20.46
N LEU A 295 -15.09 15.79 21.33
CA LEU A 295 -15.29 14.39 20.94
C LEU A 295 -16.69 14.17 20.34
N ARG A 296 -17.74 14.72 20.96
CA ARG A 296 -19.12 14.69 20.44
C ARG A 296 -19.17 15.30 19.03
N ASP A 297 -18.58 16.46 18.84
CA ASP A 297 -18.59 17.17 17.56
C ASP A 297 -17.85 16.37 16.49
N ILE A 298 -16.71 15.78 16.80
CA ILE A 298 -15.96 14.89 15.88
C ILE A 298 -16.81 13.67 15.49
N VAL A 299 -17.43 12.99 16.45
CA VAL A 299 -18.28 11.82 16.17
C VAL A 299 -19.37 12.15 15.17
N LEU A 300 -20.11 13.26 15.37
CA LEU A 300 -21.21 13.67 14.50
C LEU A 300 -20.73 14.15 13.13
N ASN A 301 -19.59 14.85 13.06
CA ASN A 301 -19.02 15.26 11.79
C ASN A 301 -18.54 14.04 10.97
N PHE A 302 -17.89 13.05 11.59
CA PHE A 302 -17.50 11.82 10.89
C PHE A 302 -18.69 10.97 10.47
N LEU A 303 -19.77 10.96 11.27
CA LEU A 303 -21.00 10.28 10.89
C LEU A 303 -21.62 10.89 9.63
N LEU A 304 -21.77 12.21 9.57
CA LEU A 304 -22.26 12.89 8.38
C LEU A 304 -21.37 12.64 7.18
N ALA A 305 -20.05 12.71 7.37
CA ALA A 305 -19.08 12.52 6.30
C ALA A 305 -19.06 11.09 5.76
N GLY A 306 -19.10 10.07 6.62
CA GLY A 306 -18.87 8.68 6.20
C GLY A 306 -20.14 7.87 5.91
N ARG A 307 -21.25 8.17 6.61
CA ARG A 307 -22.52 7.47 6.42
C ARG A 307 -23.31 8.01 5.23
N ASP A 308 -23.72 9.27 5.32
CA ASP A 308 -24.74 9.85 4.43
C ASP A 308 -24.22 10.03 3.01
N THR A 309 -22.96 10.47 2.86
CA THR A 309 -22.37 10.73 1.55
C THR A 309 -22.16 9.43 0.77
N THR A 310 -21.67 8.38 1.45
CA THR A 310 -21.37 7.08 0.82
C THR A 310 -22.66 6.33 0.49
N ALA A 311 -23.61 6.27 1.41
CA ALA A 311 -24.90 5.61 1.19
C ALA A 311 -25.73 6.31 0.11
N GLY A 312 -25.77 7.67 0.12
CA GLY A 312 -26.43 8.46 -0.91
C GLY A 312 -25.82 8.22 -2.29
N THR A 313 -24.48 8.25 -2.40
CA THR A 313 -23.79 7.97 -3.67
C THR A 313 -24.08 6.55 -4.19
N LEU A 314 -24.05 5.53 -3.32
CA LEU A 314 -24.40 4.16 -3.71
C LEU A 314 -25.85 4.05 -4.16
N SER A 315 -26.78 4.71 -3.49
CA SER A 315 -28.19 4.72 -3.89
C SER A 315 -28.38 5.31 -5.29
N TRP A 316 -27.80 6.47 -5.58
CA TRP A 316 -27.81 7.06 -6.91
C TRP A 316 -27.07 6.23 -7.95
N PHE A 317 -25.97 5.56 -7.56
CA PHE A 317 -25.23 4.68 -8.44
C PHE A 317 -26.09 3.49 -8.88
N PHE A 318 -26.74 2.79 -7.94
CA PHE A 318 -27.63 1.68 -8.31
C PHE A 318 -28.86 2.14 -9.08
N TYR A 319 -29.41 3.34 -8.78
CA TYR A 319 -30.44 3.96 -9.62
C TYR A 319 -29.96 4.15 -11.06
N MET A 320 -28.76 4.71 -11.27
CA MET A 320 -28.21 4.95 -12.61
C MET A 320 -27.90 3.64 -13.33
N LEU A 321 -27.43 2.62 -12.64
CA LEU A 321 -27.23 1.30 -13.23
C LEU A 321 -28.52 0.65 -13.68
N CYS A 322 -29.59 0.77 -12.90
CA CYS A 322 -30.90 0.26 -13.30
C CYS A 322 -31.48 1.03 -14.51
N LYS A 323 -31.20 2.33 -14.61
CA LYS A 323 -31.60 3.15 -15.79
C LYS A 323 -30.74 2.87 -17.02
N ASN A 324 -29.53 2.32 -16.84
CA ASN A 324 -28.57 2.04 -17.89
C ASN A 324 -28.09 0.58 -17.81
N PRO A 325 -28.93 -0.41 -18.20
CA PRO A 325 -28.62 -1.83 -18.07
C PRO A 325 -27.30 -2.25 -18.74
N ASN A 326 -26.94 -1.64 -19.87
CA ASN A 326 -25.67 -1.90 -20.54
C ASN A 326 -24.45 -1.51 -19.69
N VAL A 327 -24.55 -0.42 -18.93
CA VAL A 327 -23.49 0.00 -17.98
C VAL A 327 -23.42 -0.97 -16.80
N GLN A 328 -24.59 -1.41 -16.29
CA GLN A 328 -24.65 -2.41 -15.23
C GLN A 328 -23.97 -3.71 -15.66
N GLU A 329 -24.21 -4.18 -16.88
CA GLU A 329 -23.59 -5.39 -17.46
C GLU A 329 -22.08 -5.23 -17.64
N LYS A 330 -21.61 -4.07 -18.17
CA LYS A 330 -20.17 -3.78 -18.31
C LYS A 330 -19.46 -3.79 -16.96
N VAL A 331 -20.04 -3.15 -15.91
CA VAL A 331 -19.47 -3.18 -14.55
C VAL A 331 -19.48 -4.59 -14.00
N ALA A 332 -20.58 -5.34 -14.14
CA ALA A 332 -20.67 -6.73 -13.67
C ALA A 332 -19.66 -7.65 -14.37
N GLN A 333 -19.37 -7.39 -15.67
CA GLN A 333 -18.36 -8.13 -16.43
C GLN A 333 -16.94 -7.79 -15.92
N GLU A 334 -16.61 -6.49 -15.75
CA GLU A 334 -15.32 -6.09 -15.15
C GLU A 334 -15.08 -6.75 -13.80
N VAL A 335 -16.13 -6.82 -12.95
CA VAL A 335 -16.07 -7.49 -11.64
C VAL A 335 -15.75 -8.97 -11.79
N LYS A 336 -16.41 -9.67 -12.72
CA LYS A 336 -16.17 -11.10 -12.99
C LYS A 336 -14.78 -11.35 -13.52
N ASP A 337 -14.32 -10.53 -14.47
CA ASP A 337 -13.00 -10.64 -15.08
C ASP A 337 -11.88 -10.39 -14.06
N ALA A 338 -12.09 -9.46 -13.13
CA ALA A 338 -11.12 -9.14 -12.09
C ALA A 338 -10.99 -10.23 -11.01
N ILE A 339 -12.02 -11.04 -10.79
CA ILE A 339 -12.02 -12.09 -9.75
C ILE A 339 -11.48 -13.43 -10.26
N MET A 340 -11.47 -13.68 -11.58
CA MET A 340 -10.85 -14.83 -12.29
C MET A 340 -11.18 -16.23 -11.73
N GLU A 341 -12.23 -16.42 -10.95
CA GLU A 341 -12.64 -17.73 -10.46
C GLU A 341 -13.55 -18.42 -11.47
N LYS A 342 -13.28 -19.72 -11.74
CA LYS A 342 -14.07 -20.55 -12.67
C LYS A 342 -15.41 -20.98 -12.09
N GLU A 343 -15.55 -21.00 -10.78
CA GLU A 343 -16.78 -21.37 -10.08
C GLU A 343 -17.37 -20.19 -9.34
N THR A 344 -18.70 -20.12 -9.24
CA THR A 344 -19.37 -19.06 -8.49
C THR A 344 -19.02 -19.16 -7.01
N LEU A 345 -18.28 -18.17 -6.52
CA LEU A 345 -17.86 -18.11 -5.11
C LEU A 345 -19.08 -18.01 -4.19
N SER A 346 -19.03 -18.69 -3.06
CA SER A 346 -20.05 -18.48 -2.02
C SER A 346 -19.91 -17.06 -1.41
N ILE A 347 -21.05 -16.44 -1.04
CA ILE A 347 -21.07 -15.08 -0.48
C ILE A 347 -20.10 -14.94 0.70
N ASN A 348 -19.97 -15.96 1.55
CA ASN A 348 -19.09 -15.98 2.72
C ASN A 348 -17.59 -15.96 2.38
N LYS A 349 -17.18 -16.45 1.22
CA LYS A 349 -15.78 -16.51 0.81
C LYS A 349 -15.37 -15.37 -0.13
N PHE A 350 -16.34 -14.69 -0.72
CA PHE A 350 -16.10 -13.65 -1.73
C PHE A 350 -15.21 -12.52 -1.24
N HIS A 351 -15.37 -12.08 0.01
CA HIS A 351 -14.61 -11.00 0.61
C HIS A 351 -13.09 -11.23 0.63
N LEU A 352 -12.64 -12.50 0.55
CA LEU A 352 -11.21 -12.86 0.54
C LEU A 352 -10.52 -12.46 -0.78
N PHE A 353 -11.29 -12.34 -1.86
CA PHE A 353 -10.80 -12.00 -3.19
C PHE A 353 -10.78 -10.50 -3.49
N LEU A 354 -11.39 -9.67 -2.63
CA LEU A 354 -11.43 -8.22 -2.79
C LEU A 354 -10.17 -7.55 -2.22
N THR A 355 -9.02 -7.75 -2.88
CA THR A 355 -7.78 -7.05 -2.49
C THR A 355 -7.79 -5.59 -2.99
N GLU A 356 -6.88 -4.76 -2.46
CA GLU A 356 -6.72 -3.38 -2.93
C GLU A 356 -6.35 -3.33 -4.42
N GLU A 357 -5.52 -4.27 -4.88
CA GLU A 357 -5.11 -4.37 -6.28
C GLU A 357 -6.30 -4.66 -7.18
N VAL A 358 -7.15 -5.63 -6.81
CA VAL A 358 -8.38 -5.96 -7.53
C VAL A 358 -9.31 -4.75 -7.62
N LEU A 359 -9.51 -4.04 -6.49
CA LEU A 359 -10.37 -2.85 -6.46
C LEU A 359 -9.77 -1.68 -7.28
N ASN A 360 -8.45 -1.51 -7.27
CA ASN A 360 -7.79 -0.46 -8.03
C ASN A 360 -7.74 -0.74 -9.54
N GLY A 361 -7.68 -2.02 -9.94
CA GLY A 361 -7.76 -2.44 -11.34
C GLY A 361 -9.13 -2.26 -11.99
N MET A 362 -10.19 -2.01 -11.21
CA MET A 362 -11.55 -1.78 -11.75
C MET A 362 -11.73 -0.33 -12.18
N HIS A 363 -11.31 -0.02 -13.40
CA HIS A 363 -11.33 1.34 -13.95
C HIS A 363 -12.72 1.75 -14.42
N TYR A 364 -13.49 0.83 -15.00
CA TYR A 364 -14.84 1.13 -15.48
C TYR A 364 -15.82 1.32 -14.31
N LEU A 365 -15.73 0.51 -13.27
CA LEU A 365 -16.47 0.73 -12.02
C LEU A 365 -16.13 2.08 -11.38
N HIS A 366 -14.83 2.44 -11.35
CA HIS A 366 -14.40 3.74 -10.83
C HIS A 366 -14.99 4.89 -11.66
N ALA A 367 -14.98 4.75 -12.98
CA ALA A 367 -15.57 5.70 -13.93
C ALA A 367 -17.09 5.83 -13.72
N ALA A 368 -17.80 4.73 -13.54
CA ALA A 368 -19.26 4.73 -13.32
C ALA A 368 -19.64 5.37 -11.97
N LEU A 369 -18.88 5.12 -10.90
CA LEU A 369 -19.06 5.80 -9.60
C LEU A 369 -18.77 7.31 -9.72
N THR A 370 -17.72 7.68 -10.46
CA THR A 370 -17.34 9.08 -10.66
C THR A 370 -18.36 9.83 -11.51
N GLU A 371 -18.91 9.19 -12.53
CA GLU A 371 -19.98 9.74 -13.36
C GLU A 371 -21.29 9.91 -12.56
N THR A 372 -21.57 8.99 -11.65
CA THR A 372 -22.68 9.15 -10.69
C THR A 372 -22.46 10.38 -9.82
N LEU A 373 -21.27 10.56 -9.26
CA LEU A 373 -20.94 11.73 -8.43
C LEU A 373 -20.93 13.03 -9.23
N ARG A 374 -20.71 13.00 -10.54
CA ARG A 374 -20.84 14.18 -11.41
C ARG A 374 -22.30 14.61 -11.53
N LEU A 375 -23.21 13.66 -11.78
CA LEU A 375 -24.63 13.95 -11.93
C LEU A 375 -25.33 14.12 -10.57
N TYR A 376 -24.98 13.29 -9.60
CA TYR A 376 -25.58 13.24 -8.27
C TYR A 376 -24.50 13.34 -7.18
N PRO A 377 -23.85 14.52 -7.05
CA PRO A 377 -22.84 14.71 -6.02
C PRO A 377 -23.44 14.59 -4.63
N ALA A 378 -22.72 13.89 -3.73
CA ALA A 378 -23.20 13.69 -2.36
C ALA A 378 -23.49 15.00 -1.61
N VAL A 379 -22.71 16.05 -1.90
CA VAL A 379 -22.95 17.43 -1.44
C VAL A 379 -23.28 18.27 -2.67
N PRO A 380 -24.57 18.58 -2.93
CA PRO A 380 -25.02 19.18 -4.19
C PRO A 380 -24.63 20.64 -4.34
N LEU A 381 -24.45 21.36 -3.23
CA LEU A 381 -24.00 22.74 -3.18
C LEU A 381 -23.15 22.96 -1.92
N ASP A 382 -22.21 23.89 -1.97
CA ASP A 382 -21.46 24.33 -0.78
C ASP A 382 -21.41 25.87 -0.73
N VAL A 383 -21.54 26.40 0.47
CA VAL A 383 -21.63 27.84 0.74
C VAL A 383 -20.37 28.31 1.47
N LYS A 384 -19.89 29.51 1.07
CA LYS A 384 -18.79 30.24 1.70
C LYS A 384 -19.24 31.64 2.08
N TYR A 385 -18.74 32.11 3.18
CA TYR A 385 -18.90 33.48 3.65
C TYR A 385 -17.72 34.32 3.11
N CYS A 386 -18.02 35.49 2.53
CA CYS A 386 -17.00 36.43 2.07
C CYS A 386 -16.60 37.36 3.22
N PHE A 387 -15.33 37.29 3.66
CA PHE A 387 -14.87 38.03 4.84
C PHE A 387 -14.55 39.51 4.56
N SER A 388 -14.25 39.88 3.32
CA SER A 388 -13.98 41.26 2.88
C SER A 388 -14.44 41.46 1.45
N ASP A 389 -14.69 42.76 1.06
CA ASP A 389 -14.99 43.11 -0.32
C ASP A 389 -13.99 42.48 -1.29
N ASP A 390 -14.45 41.89 -2.40
CA ASP A 390 -13.63 41.14 -3.35
C ASP A 390 -14.21 41.27 -4.76
N THR A 391 -13.41 40.82 -5.76
CA THR A 391 -13.85 40.71 -7.16
C THR A 391 -13.50 39.33 -7.69
N LEU A 392 -14.49 38.60 -8.15
CA LEU A 392 -14.29 37.27 -8.76
C LEU A 392 -13.57 37.36 -10.11
N PRO A 393 -12.89 36.29 -10.58
CA PRO A 393 -12.20 36.25 -11.88
C PRO A 393 -13.08 36.66 -13.09
N ASP A 394 -14.37 36.37 -13.04
CA ASP A 394 -15.33 36.79 -14.09
C ASP A 394 -15.69 38.31 -14.03
N GLY A 395 -15.07 39.06 -13.15
CA GLY A 395 -15.18 40.50 -12.99
C GLY A 395 -16.39 40.98 -12.20
N PHE A 396 -17.11 40.08 -11.50
CA PHE A 396 -18.17 40.48 -10.60
C PHE A 396 -17.68 40.78 -9.19
N ASP A 397 -18.19 41.86 -8.61
CA ASP A 397 -17.86 42.31 -7.26
C ASP A 397 -18.67 41.57 -6.21
N LEU A 398 -18.04 41.24 -5.09
CA LEU A 398 -18.67 40.72 -3.87
C LEU A 398 -18.54 41.76 -2.75
N LYS A 399 -19.47 41.74 -1.79
CA LYS A 399 -19.39 42.48 -0.55
C LYS A 399 -19.00 41.57 0.61
N GLU A 400 -18.36 42.14 1.60
CA GLU A 400 -18.25 41.53 2.93
C GLU A 400 -19.64 41.11 3.41
N GLY A 401 -19.78 39.87 3.86
CA GLY A 401 -21.05 39.29 4.31
C GLY A 401 -21.86 38.58 3.23
N ASP A 402 -21.49 38.66 1.94
CA ASP A 402 -22.15 37.90 0.88
C ASP A 402 -21.86 36.38 1.07
N LEU A 403 -22.88 35.54 0.82
CA LEU A 403 -22.76 34.11 0.81
C LEU A 403 -22.56 33.61 -0.63
N VAL A 404 -21.36 33.10 -0.89
CA VAL A 404 -20.96 32.62 -2.22
C VAL A 404 -21.11 31.12 -2.28
N ASN A 405 -21.91 30.63 -3.22
CA ASN A 405 -22.26 29.23 -3.41
C ASN A 405 -21.68 28.74 -4.73
N TYR A 406 -20.88 27.69 -4.70
CA TYR A 406 -20.58 26.91 -5.88
C TYR A 406 -21.40 25.63 -5.87
N GLN A 407 -21.77 25.15 -7.06
CA GLN A 407 -22.86 24.20 -7.20
C GLN A 407 -22.43 22.93 -7.96
N PRO A 408 -21.80 21.91 -7.31
CA PRO A 408 -21.40 20.66 -7.95
C PRO A 408 -22.54 20.01 -8.76
N PHE A 409 -23.80 20.04 -8.26
CA PHE A 409 -24.96 19.47 -8.95
C PHE A 409 -25.23 20.18 -10.29
N CYS A 410 -25.23 21.52 -10.28
CA CYS A 410 -25.42 22.31 -11.49
C CYS A 410 -24.22 22.19 -12.43
N MET A 411 -22.99 22.32 -11.91
CA MET A 411 -21.75 22.21 -12.67
C MET A 411 -21.70 20.89 -13.43
N GLY A 412 -22.11 19.78 -12.81
CA GLY A 412 -22.18 18.48 -13.43
C GLY A 412 -23.07 18.40 -14.69
N ARG A 413 -24.00 19.37 -14.89
CA ARG A 413 -24.99 19.42 -15.97
C ARG A 413 -24.74 20.52 -17.01
N MET A 414 -23.66 21.29 -16.84
CA MET A 414 -23.38 22.41 -17.77
C MET A 414 -22.72 21.92 -19.05
N LYS A 415 -23.36 22.25 -20.20
CA LYS A 415 -22.86 21.90 -21.54
C LYS A 415 -21.47 22.50 -21.83
N PHE A 416 -21.22 23.71 -21.36
CA PHE A 416 -19.89 24.34 -21.58
C PHE A 416 -18.76 23.67 -20.82
N LEU A 417 -19.06 22.81 -19.78
CA LEU A 417 -18.08 22.02 -19.05
C LEU A 417 -17.94 20.61 -19.59
N TRP A 418 -19.05 19.97 -20.01
CA TRP A 418 -19.10 18.54 -20.26
C TRP A 418 -19.51 18.16 -21.69
N GLY A 419 -19.77 19.12 -22.55
CA GLY A 419 -20.27 18.91 -23.90
C GLY A 419 -21.80 18.77 -23.98
N ASP A 420 -22.31 18.51 -25.19
CA ASP A 420 -23.77 18.44 -25.43
C ASP A 420 -24.44 17.29 -24.67
N ASP A 421 -23.70 16.24 -24.32
CA ASP A 421 -24.15 15.09 -23.58
C ASP A 421 -23.95 15.25 -22.04
N ALA A 422 -23.86 16.49 -21.54
CA ALA A 422 -23.63 16.79 -20.14
C ALA A 422 -24.64 16.14 -19.17
N GLU A 423 -25.85 15.86 -19.60
CA GLU A 423 -26.90 15.23 -18.78
C GLU A 423 -27.01 13.71 -18.98
N VAL A 424 -26.24 13.16 -19.93
CA VAL A 424 -26.20 11.72 -20.18
C VAL A 424 -25.22 11.04 -19.24
N PHE A 425 -25.64 9.91 -18.66
CA PHE A 425 -24.78 9.06 -17.84
C PHE A 425 -23.84 8.25 -18.74
N ARG A 426 -22.60 8.67 -18.85
CA ARG A 426 -21.58 8.05 -19.74
C ARG A 426 -20.27 7.87 -18.99
N PRO A 427 -20.05 6.72 -18.35
CA PRO A 427 -18.79 6.42 -17.66
C PRO A 427 -17.55 6.50 -18.55
N ASP A 428 -17.68 6.18 -19.84
CA ASP A 428 -16.58 6.20 -20.80
C ASP A 428 -15.92 7.60 -20.94
N ARG A 429 -16.57 8.72 -20.49
CA ARG A 429 -15.93 10.06 -20.45
C ARG A 429 -14.72 10.15 -19.50
N TRP A 430 -14.62 9.22 -18.54
CA TRP A 430 -13.56 9.13 -17.57
C TRP A 430 -12.47 8.14 -17.94
N LEU A 431 -12.47 7.61 -19.14
CA LEU A 431 -11.49 6.64 -19.60
C LEU A 431 -10.69 7.19 -20.78
N ASN A 432 -9.39 6.89 -20.80
CA ASN A 432 -8.55 7.11 -21.97
C ASN A 432 -8.73 5.99 -23.00
N ASN A 433 -8.01 6.08 -24.12
CA ASN A 433 -8.06 5.08 -25.21
C ASN A 433 -7.63 3.66 -24.78
N ASP A 434 -6.89 3.55 -23.69
CA ASP A 434 -6.44 2.26 -23.12
C ASP A 434 -7.44 1.70 -22.09
N GLY A 435 -8.58 2.37 -21.89
CA GLY A 435 -9.58 1.99 -20.88
C GLY A 435 -9.19 2.32 -19.43
N LEU A 436 -8.14 3.10 -19.21
CA LEU A 436 -7.70 3.51 -17.88
C LEU A 436 -8.41 4.78 -17.44
N PHE A 437 -8.73 4.84 -16.15
CA PHE A 437 -9.39 6.00 -15.55
C PHE A 437 -8.49 7.26 -15.57
N VAL A 438 -9.07 8.37 -16.02
CA VAL A 438 -8.43 9.71 -16.03
C VAL A 438 -9.29 10.68 -15.23
N SER A 439 -8.67 11.38 -14.30
CA SER A 439 -9.35 12.39 -13.47
C SER A 439 -9.41 13.74 -14.15
N GLU A 440 -10.50 14.48 -13.90
CA GLU A 440 -10.66 15.87 -14.31
C GLU A 440 -10.14 16.84 -13.22
N SER A 441 -10.01 18.12 -13.60
CA SER A 441 -9.69 19.20 -12.67
C SER A 441 -10.66 19.21 -11.48
N PRO A 442 -10.20 19.31 -10.23
CA PRO A 442 -11.05 19.36 -9.06
C PRO A 442 -11.93 20.63 -9.00
N PHE A 443 -11.65 21.64 -9.80
CA PHE A 443 -12.46 22.84 -9.92
C PHE A 443 -13.57 22.73 -10.97
N LYS A 444 -13.48 21.76 -11.87
CA LYS A 444 -14.51 21.34 -12.81
C LYS A 444 -15.37 20.22 -12.21
N PHE A 445 -14.75 19.28 -11.49
CA PHE A 445 -15.41 18.17 -10.82
C PHE A 445 -15.21 18.28 -9.29
N CYS A 446 -16.08 19.03 -8.62
CA CYS A 446 -15.95 19.40 -7.21
C CYS A 446 -16.62 18.43 -6.22
N ALA A 447 -16.97 17.21 -6.62
CA ALA A 447 -17.69 16.26 -5.75
C ALA A 447 -16.95 15.94 -4.42
N PHE A 448 -15.63 16.09 -4.39
CA PHE A 448 -14.78 15.91 -3.21
C PHE A 448 -14.14 17.21 -2.72
N GLN A 449 -14.71 18.36 -3.07
CA GLN A 449 -14.15 19.68 -2.79
C GLN A 449 -12.78 19.87 -3.50
N ALA A 450 -12.15 21.04 -3.29
CA ALA A 450 -10.83 21.37 -3.80
C ALA A 450 -10.07 22.25 -2.81
N GLY A 451 -8.78 22.49 -3.10
CA GLY A 451 -7.93 23.34 -2.28
C GLY A 451 -7.73 22.81 -0.85
N PRO A 452 -7.45 23.67 0.14
CA PRO A 452 -7.15 23.24 1.51
C PRO A 452 -8.26 22.44 2.20
N ARG A 453 -9.53 22.60 1.78
CA ARG A 453 -10.69 21.87 2.30
C ARG A 453 -11.06 20.62 1.49
N ILE A 454 -10.18 20.12 0.62
CA ILE A 454 -10.40 18.89 -0.14
C ILE A 454 -10.77 17.72 0.81
N CYS A 455 -11.67 16.84 0.39
CA CYS A 455 -12.12 15.70 1.20
C CYS A 455 -10.95 14.80 1.62
N LEU A 456 -10.80 14.59 2.93
CA LEU A 456 -9.80 13.66 3.50
C LEU A 456 -10.16 12.19 3.27
N GLY A 457 -11.47 11.91 3.23
CA GLY A 457 -12.01 10.56 3.09
C GLY A 457 -12.24 10.11 1.65
N LYS A 458 -11.72 10.80 0.61
CA LYS A 458 -11.98 10.45 -0.80
C LYS A 458 -11.66 8.98 -1.10
N ASP A 459 -10.44 8.53 -0.77
CA ASP A 459 -10.00 7.16 -1.04
C ASP A 459 -10.74 6.14 -0.18
N PHE A 460 -11.05 6.52 1.06
CA PHE A 460 -11.87 5.72 1.98
C PHE A 460 -13.29 5.51 1.45
N ALA A 461 -13.94 6.56 0.94
CA ALA A 461 -15.27 6.51 0.35
C ALA A 461 -15.30 5.66 -0.93
N TYR A 462 -14.35 5.87 -1.86
CA TYR A 462 -14.26 5.05 -3.07
C TYR A 462 -14.02 3.57 -2.74
N ARG A 463 -13.17 3.27 -1.75
CA ARG A 463 -12.94 1.89 -1.30
C ARG A 463 -14.22 1.24 -0.80
N GLN A 464 -14.95 1.91 0.08
CA GLN A 464 -16.23 1.39 0.59
C GLN A 464 -17.25 1.20 -0.52
N MET A 465 -17.43 2.20 -1.38
CA MET A 465 -18.36 2.13 -2.51
C MET A 465 -18.01 1.00 -3.48
N LYS A 466 -16.74 0.84 -3.82
CA LYS A 466 -16.26 -0.25 -4.69
C LYS A 466 -16.51 -1.62 -4.05
N ILE A 467 -16.16 -1.82 -2.78
CA ILE A 467 -16.38 -3.10 -2.08
C ILE A 467 -17.86 -3.48 -2.10
N PHE A 468 -18.76 -2.55 -1.81
CA PHE A 468 -20.21 -2.79 -1.80
C PHE A 468 -20.73 -3.06 -3.21
N ALA A 469 -20.37 -2.21 -4.19
CA ALA A 469 -20.80 -2.36 -5.57
C ALA A 469 -20.32 -3.68 -6.18
N VAL A 470 -19.04 -4.03 -6.00
CA VAL A 470 -18.46 -5.27 -6.50
C VAL A 470 -19.15 -6.49 -5.91
N THR A 471 -19.34 -6.49 -4.59
CA THR A 471 -19.97 -7.62 -3.91
C THR A 471 -21.41 -7.83 -4.38
N LEU A 472 -22.16 -6.76 -4.58
CA LEU A 472 -23.55 -6.85 -5.00
C LEU A 472 -23.68 -7.20 -6.50
N LEU A 473 -22.89 -6.59 -7.38
CA LEU A 473 -22.98 -6.79 -8.83
C LEU A 473 -22.37 -8.11 -9.30
N TYR A 474 -21.58 -8.78 -8.47
CA TYR A 474 -21.12 -10.14 -8.73
C TYR A 474 -22.28 -11.16 -8.63
N TYR A 475 -23.17 -11.00 -7.64
CA TYR A 475 -24.25 -11.96 -7.38
C TYR A 475 -25.60 -11.57 -7.95
N PHE A 476 -25.88 -10.26 -8.10
CA PHE A 476 -27.23 -9.77 -8.40
C PHE A 476 -27.25 -8.85 -9.60
N LYS A 477 -28.30 -8.96 -10.40
CA LYS A 477 -28.77 -7.94 -11.34
C LYS A 477 -29.93 -7.20 -10.70
N PHE A 478 -29.92 -5.87 -10.76
CA PHE A 478 -30.93 -5.01 -10.14
C PHE A 478 -31.82 -4.35 -11.18
N GLU A 479 -33.10 -4.28 -10.87
CA GLU A 479 -34.12 -3.59 -11.67
C GLU A 479 -34.96 -2.70 -10.71
N ILE A 480 -35.36 -1.49 -11.17
CA ILE A 480 -36.25 -0.61 -10.39
C ILE A 480 -37.64 -1.21 -10.35
N SER A 481 -38.33 -1.12 -9.21
CA SER A 481 -39.75 -1.42 -9.10
C SER A 481 -40.58 -0.59 -10.11
N ALA A 482 -41.46 -1.24 -10.84
CA ALA A 482 -42.16 -0.66 -12.02
C ALA A 482 -42.88 0.67 -11.76
N ASP A 483 -43.35 0.88 -10.53
CA ASP A 483 -44.20 2.04 -10.16
C ASP A 483 -43.45 3.15 -9.40
N GLN A 484 -42.09 3.03 -9.25
CA GLN A 484 -41.36 4.02 -8.46
C GLN A 484 -40.95 5.25 -9.29
N ILE A 485 -41.45 6.42 -8.85
CA ILE A 485 -40.96 7.75 -9.29
C ILE A 485 -39.83 8.15 -8.33
N VAL A 486 -38.61 8.38 -8.86
CA VAL A 486 -37.41 8.69 -8.06
C VAL A 486 -37.15 10.20 -8.10
N ASN A 487 -37.27 10.87 -6.96
CA ASN A 487 -36.92 12.27 -6.73
C ASN A 487 -35.87 12.38 -5.64
N TYR A 488 -35.21 13.53 -5.51
CA TYR A 488 -34.28 13.79 -4.41
C TYR A 488 -34.99 14.49 -3.24
N LYS A 489 -34.53 14.18 -2.02
CA LYS A 489 -34.96 14.85 -0.79
C LYS A 489 -34.03 16.04 -0.49
N PRO A 490 -34.56 17.27 -0.26
CA PRO A 490 -33.72 18.39 0.16
C PRO A 490 -33.13 18.16 1.56
N MET A 491 -31.84 17.84 1.60
CA MET A 491 -31.05 17.63 2.83
C MET A 491 -29.63 18.16 2.63
N LEU A 492 -28.80 18.18 3.68
CA LEU A 492 -27.37 18.55 3.58
C LEU A 492 -26.60 17.65 2.60
N THR A 493 -27.04 16.40 2.48
CA THR A 493 -26.54 15.41 1.53
C THR A 493 -27.63 14.96 0.57
N LEU A 494 -27.28 14.57 -0.64
CA LEU A 494 -28.23 14.22 -1.69
C LEU A 494 -28.75 12.79 -1.52
N GLN A 495 -29.97 12.62 -1.06
CA GLN A 495 -30.65 11.34 -0.88
C GLN A 495 -31.89 11.24 -1.79
N ILE A 496 -32.33 10.02 -2.06
CA ILE A 496 -33.58 9.73 -2.79
C ILE A 496 -34.74 9.83 -1.81
N ASP A 497 -35.78 10.57 -2.22
CA ASP A 497 -37.00 10.72 -1.41
C ASP A 497 -37.82 9.41 -1.40
N GLY A 498 -38.22 8.95 -0.22
CA GLY A 498 -38.95 7.71 -0.07
C GLY A 498 -38.12 6.42 -0.23
N GLY A 499 -36.77 6.52 -0.37
CA GLY A 499 -35.90 5.37 -0.57
C GLY A 499 -35.78 4.90 -2.01
N LEU A 500 -34.98 3.85 -2.26
CA LEU A 500 -34.81 3.25 -3.59
C LEU A 500 -35.24 1.78 -3.56
N HIS A 501 -36.35 1.48 -4.20
CA HIS A 501 -37.01 0.19 -4.23
C HIS A 501 -36.56 -0.63 -5.46
N LEU A 502 -35.80 -1.69 -5.24
CA LEU A 502 -35.23 -2.54 -6.29
C LEU A 502 -35.66 -4.00 -6.14
N GLN A 503 -35.73 -4.71 -7.28
CA GLN A 503 -35.74 -6.17 -7.31
C GLN A 503 -34.33 -6.68 -7.65
N GLY A 504 -33.78 -7.54 -6.80
CA GLY A 504 -32.53 -8.25 -7.05
C GLY A 504 -32.77 -9.61 -7.68
N LYS A 505 -32.21 -9.85 -8.87
CA LYS A 505 -32.24 -11.19 -9.53
C LYS A 505 -30.89 -11.87 -9.38
N LEU A 506 -30.88 -13.08 -8.84
CA LEU A 506 -29.64 -13.86 -8.70
C LEU A 506 -29.11 -14.25 -10.08
N LEU A 507 -27.82 -13.95 -10.36
CA LEU A 507 -27.17 -14.31 -11.63
C LEU A 507 -26.77 -15.78 -11.62
N THR A 508 -27.54 -16.65 -12.30
CA THR A 508 -27.15 -18.04 -12.58
C THR A 508 -26.36 -18.11 -13.87
N MET A 509 -25.06 -18.44 -13.77
CA MET A 509 -24.16 -18.57 -14.91
C MET A 509 -24.37 -19.92 -15.64
N ALA A 510 -25.23 -19.98 -16.65
CA ALA A 510 -25.35 -21.19 -17.47
C ALA A 510 -25.41 -21.01 -19.00
N ALA A 511 -25.62 -19.84 -19.56
CA ALA A 511 -25.87 -19.71 -21.01
C ALA A 511 -24.89 -18.85 -21.82
N GLY A 512 -24.10 -17.96 -21.21
CA GLY A 512 -23.24 -17.01 -21.94
C GLY A 512 -21.89 -17.55 -22.41
N VAL A 513 -21.34 -18.53 -21.69
CA VAL A 513 -19.98 -19.05 -21.93
C VAL A 513 -19.90 -19.93 -23.19
N ALA A 514 -20.95 -20.65 -23.53
CA ALA A 514 -20.95 -21.54 -24.69
C ALA A 514 -20.88 -20.79 -26.05
N CYS A 515 -21.57 -19.66 -26.20
CA CYS A 515 -21.58 -18.87 -27.42
C CYS A 515 -20.27 -18.12 -27.69
N PHE A 516 -19.60 -17.61 -26.63
CA PHE A 516 -18.32 -16.91 -26.77
C PHE A 516 -17.17 -17.84 -27.13
N LEU A 517 -17.12 -19.04 -26.55
CA LEU A 517 -16.07 -20.02 -26.85
C LEU A 517 -16.15 -20.54 -28.31
N VAL A 518 -17.35 -20.66 -28.90
CA VAL A 518 -17.54 -21.06 -30.27
C VAL A 518 -17.07 -19.95 -31.24
N ALA A 519 -17.32 -18.68 -30.95
CA ALA A 519 -16.88 -17.57 -31.80
C ALA A 519 -15.34 -17.40 -31.78
N VAL A 520 -14.69 -17.56 -30.64
CA VAL A 520 -13.22 -17.51 -30.49
C VAL A 520 -12.56 -18.70 -31.20
N TYR A 521 -13.17 -19.87 -31.16
CA TYR A 521 -12.65 -21.08 -31.81
C TYR A 521 -12.69 -20.96 -33.35
N LEU A 522 -13.73 -20.33 -33.93
CA LEU A 522 -13.90 -20.15 -35.39
C LEU A 522 -13.02 -19.04 -35.99
N LEU A 523 -12.57 -18.05 -35.20
CA LEU A 523 -11.68 -16.96 -35.63
C LEU A 523 -10.17 -17.31 -35.55
N LYS A 524 -9.83 -18.34 -34.79
CA LYS A 524 -8.45 -18.76 -34.54
C LYS A 524 -7.63 -19.13 -35.79
N PRO A 525 -8.19 -19.80 -36.84
CA PRO A 525 -7.44 -20.10 -38.06
C PRO A 525 -7.09 -18.85 -38.88
N LEU A 526 -7.96 -17.84 -38.88
CA LEU A 526 -7.80 -16.65 -39.73
C LEU A 526 -6.71 -15.70 -39.20
N VAL A 527 -6.62 -15.57 -37.88
CA VAL A 527 -5.57 -14.77 -37.20
C VAL A 527 -4.19 -15.44 -37.34
N ASN A 528 -4.15 -16.78 -37.32
CA ASN A 528 -2.90 -17.54 -37.45
C ASN A 528 -2.27 -17.45 -38.87
N LEU A 529 -3.06 -17.11 -39.91
CA LEU A 529 -2.60 -17.01 -41.31
C LEU A 529 -1.92 -15.64 -41.58
N LEU A 530 -2.21 -14.61 -40.83
CA LEU A 530 -1.81 -13.21 -41.11
C LEU A 530 -0.56 -12.74 -40.38
N PHE A 531 -0.13 -13.43 -39.29
CA PHE A 531 1.05 -13.05 -38.53
C PHE A 531 1.89 -14.28 -38.16
N PRO A 532 3.19 -14.37 -38.54
CA PRO A 532 4.08 -15.43 -38.08
C PRO A 532 4.29 -15.29 -36.56
N LYS A 533 3.84 -16.31 -35.80
CA LYS A 533 3.87 -16.27 -34.34
C LYS A 533 5.27 -16.51 -33.80
N LYS A 534 5.81 -15.53 -33.07
CA LYS A 534 6.88 -15.79 -32.13
C LYS A 534 6.42 -16.85 -31.11
N LYS A 535 7.27 -17.84 -30.86
CA LYS A 535 6.97 -18.97 -29.97
C LYS A 535 7.34 -18.63 -28.53
N TYR A 536 6.51 -17.87 -27.86
CA TYR A 536 6.74 -17.53 -26.45
C TYR A 536 6.48 -18.71 -25.49
N PRO A 537 7.15 -18.75 -24.30
CA PRO A 537 6.85 -19.72 -23.27
C PRO A 537 5.36 -19.69 -22.88
N PRO A 538 4.76 -20.84 -22.50
CA PRO A 538 3.36 -20.91 -22.09
C PRO A 538 3.09 -19.98 -20.89
N VAL A 539 1.94 -19.30 -20.90
CA VAL A 539 1.49 -18.47 -19.78
C VAL A 539 1.00 -19.39 -18.66
N ALA A 540 1.71 -19.40 -17.53
CA ALA A 540 1.35 -20.20 -16.37
C ALA A 540 0.61 -19.39 -15.27
N GLY A 541 0.51 -18.08 -15.44
CA GLY A 541 -0.17 -17.20 -14.50
C GLY A 541 0.18 -15.73 -14.69
N THR A 542 -0.18 -14.93 -13.71
CA THR A 542 0.14 -13.49 -13.61
C THR A 542 0.87 -13.21 -12.29
N VAL A 543 1.45 -12.02 -12.16
CA VAL A 543 2.09 -11.58 -10.92
C VAL A 543 1.14 -11.69 -9.71
N PHE A 544 -0.16 -11.53 -9.91
CA PHE A 544 -1.16 -11.69 -8.83
C PHE A 544 -1.24 -13.11 -8.28
N HIS A 545 -1.06 -14.12 -9.11
CA HIS A 545 -0.98 -15.53 -8.66
C HIS A 545 0.24 -15.74 -7.75
N GLN A 546 1.37 -15.09 -8.03
CA GLN A 546 2.54 -15.14 -7.17
C GLN A 546 2.29 -14.41 -5.83
N LEU A 547 1.65 -13.24 -5.87
CA LEU A 547 1.29 -12.48 -4.67
C LEU A 547 0.35 -13.26 -3.74
N LEU A 548 -0.67 -13.90 -4.31
CA LEU A 548 -1.58 -14.76 -3.54
C LEU A 548 -0.88 -15.97 -2.90
N ASN A 549 0.17 -16.48 -3.54
CA ASN A 549 0.96 -17.60 -3.06
C ASN A 549 2.29 -17.16 -2.42
N LEU A 550 2.44 -15.90 -2.00
CA LEU A 550 3.70 -15.38 -1.46
C LEU A 550 4.20 -16.18 -0.25
N HIS A 551 3.28 -16.67 0.59
CA HIS A 551 3.58 -17.51 1.77
C HIS A 551 4.15 -18.89 1.40
N ARG A 552 3.91 -19.39 0.17
CA ARG A 552 4.42 -20.64 -0.40
C ARG A 552 4.98 -20.42 -1.81
N LEU A 553 5.61 -19.29 -2.05
CA LEU A 553 6.03 -18.85 -3.39
C LEU A 553 6.88 -19.88 -4.13
N LEU A 554 7.87 -20.43 -3.46
CA LEU A 554 8.81 -21.39 -4.05
C LEU A 554 8.13 -22.73 -4.38
N ASP A 555 7.21 -23.19 -3.54
CA ASP A 555 6.42 -24.40 -3.81
C ASP A 555 5.45 -24.17 -4.96
N PHE A 556 4.77 -23.00 -5.00
CA PHE A 556 3.90 -22.62 -6.12
C PHE A 556 4.67 -22.60 -7.45
N GLN A 557 5.85 -22.00 -7.49
CA GLN A 557 6.71 -21.98 -8.67
C GLN A 557 7.22 -23.40 -9.02
N THR A 558 7.51 -24.25 -8.02
CA THR A 558 7.88 -25.64 -8.21
C THR A 558 6.75 -26.46 -8.83
N ASP A 559 5.51 -26.25 -8.37
CA ASP A 559 4.31 -26.88 -8.94
C ASP A 559 4.12 -26.50 -10.43
N LEU A 560 4.39 -25.25 -10.80
CA LEU A 560 4.40 -24.81 -12.19
C LEU A 560 5.56 -25.45 -12.98
N SER A 561 6.75 -25.52 -12.39
CA SER A 561 7.94 -26.14 -13.00
C SER A 561 7.79 -27.65 -13.26
N ARG A 562 6.97 -28.35 -12.47
CA ARG A 562 6.61 -29.77 -12.74
C ARG A 562 5.73 -29.91 -13.98
N ARG A 563 4.95 -28.88 -14.35
CA ARG A 563 4.07 -28.86 -15.52
C ARG A 563 4.78 -28.37 -16.78
N TYR A 564 5.68 -27.39 -16.60
CA TYR A 564 6.36 -26.70 -17.69
C TYR A 564 7.83 -26.51 -17.32
N LYS A 565 8.78 -27.04 -18.11
CA LYS A 565 10.20 -26.78 -17.88
C LYS A 565 10.55 -25.30 -18.01
N THR A 566 9.87 -24.61 -18.95
CA THR A 566 9.97 -23.16 -19.15
C THR A 566 8.57 -22.59 -19.31
N PHE A 567 8.24 -21.55 -18.55
CA PHE A 567 6.94 -20.87 -18.55
C PHE A 567 7.13 -19.38 -18.29
N ARG A 568 6.07 -18.60 -18.55
CA ARG A 568 6.06 -17.18 -18.22
C ARG A 568 4.90 -16.82 -17.32
N ILE A 569 5.16 -15.83 -16.47
CA ILE A 569 4.16 -15.13 -15.65
C ILE A 569 4.01 -13.73 -16.21
N LEU A 570 2.77 -13.33 -16.50
CA LEU A 570 2.50 -12.02 -17.05
C LEU A 570 2.60 -10.97 -15.94
N THR A 571 3.40 -9.94 -16.18
CA THR A 571 3.45 -8.72 -15.37
C THR A 571 2.99 -7.52 -16.20
N PRO A 572 2.64 -6.38 -15.60
CA PRO A 572 2.14 -5.21 -16.36
C PRO A 572 3.15 -4.62 -17.36
N PHE A 573 4.46 -4.82 -17.15
CA PHE A 573 5.50 -4.12 -17.90
C PHE A 573 6.42 -5.03 -18.71
N CYS A 574 6.53 -6.31 -18.35
CA CYS A 574 7.39 -7.28 -18.99
C CYS A 574 6.88 -8.71 -18.77
N ASN A 575 7.45 -9.70 -19.43
CA ASN A 575 7.22 -11.08 -19.05
C ASN A 575 8.25 -11.49 -17.99
N ASP A 576 7.79 -12.22 -16.99
CA ASP A 576 8.62 -12.96 -16.06
C ASP A 576 8.72 -14.40 -16.58
N VAL A 577 9.83 -14.76 -17.18
CA VAL A 577 10.09 -16.11 -17.69
C VAL A 577 10.83 -16.91 -16.63
N TYR A 578 10.38 -18.12 -16.40
CA TYR A 578 10.96 -19.08 -15.45
C TYR A 578 11.40 -20.33 -16.16
N THR A 579 12.60 -20.82 -15.85
CA THR A 579 13.12 -22.05 -16.42
C THR A 579 13.78 -22.93 -15.37
N VAL A 580 13.63 -24.24 -15.52
CA VAL A 580 14.33 -25.28 -14.77
C VAL A 580 15.14 -26.21 -15.69
N ASP A 581 15.26 -25.83 -16.96
CA ASP A 581 16.01 -26.58 -17.97
C ASP A 581 17.51 -26.22 -17.90
N PRO A 582 18.42 -27.20 -17.66
CA PRO A 582 19.85 -26.92 -17.55
C PRO A 582 20.47 -26.31 -18.81
N ASP A 583 19.99 -26.65 -20.00
CA ASP A 583 20.50 -26.10 -21.26
C ASP A 583 20.18 -24.61 -21.38
N ASN A 584 18.97 -24.21 -20.99
CA ASN A 584 18.61 -22.80 -20.87
C ASN A 584 19.44 -22.08 -19.79
N VAL A 585 19.69 -22.73 -18.66
CA VAL A 585 20.51 -22.15 -17.59
C VAL A 585 21.97 -21.98 -18.05
N GLU A 586 22.55 -22.93 -18.78
CA GLU A 586 23.89 -22.79 -19.37
C GLU A 586 23.91 -21.65 -20.40
N TYR A 587 22.88 -21.54 -21.22
CA TYR A 587 22.77 -20.47 -22.20
C TYR A 587 22.78 -19.09 -21.56
N ILE A 588 21.94 -18.91 -20.55
CA ILE A 588 21.77 -17.64 -19.81
C ILE A 588 23.04 -17.27 -19.04
N LEU A 589 23.66 -18.23 -18.37
CA LEU A 589 24.78 -17.96 -17.43
C LEU A 589 26.16 -18.00 -18.08
N LYS A 590 26.31 -18.63 -19.27
CA LYS A 590 27.62 -18.85 -19.89
C LYS A 590 27.59 -18.51 -21.38
N THR A 591 26.78 -19.18 -22.19
CA THR A 591 26.86 -19.15 -23.64
C THR A 591 26.54 -17.77 -24.21
N ASN A 592 25.43 -17.17 -23.78
CA ASN A 592 25.03 -15.81 -24.16
C ASN A 592 24.96 -14.86 -22.95
N PHE A 593 25.95 -15.01 -22.06
CA PHE A 593 26.03 -14.23 -20.81
C PHE A 593 25.90 -12.70 -21.03
N ALA A 594 26.40 -12.18 -22.15
CA ALA A 594 26.37 -10.75 -22.44
C ALA A 594 24.93 -10.19 -22.59
N ASN A 595 23.97 -11.03 -22.99
CA ASN A 595 22.55 -10.64 -23.15
C ASN A 595 21.73 -10.75 -21.87
N PHE A 596 22.30 -11.32 -20.79
CA PHE A 596 21.58 -11.59 -19.54
C PHE A 596 22.29 -11.00 -18.32
N GLY A 597 21.84 -9.84 -17.87
CA GLY A 597 22.42 -9.13 -16.73
C GLY A 597 21.40 -8.77 -15.65
N LYS A 598 21.74 -7.79 -14.84
CA LYS A 598 20.84 -7.24 -13.82
C LYS A 598 19.93 -6.13 -14.39
N GLY A 599 20.46 -5.34 -15.33
CA GLY A 599 19.71 -4.23 -15.93
C GLY A 599 19.24 -3.20 -14.91
N ASN A 600 18.61 -2.14 -15.38
CA ASN A 600 18.18 -1.05 -14.51
C ASN A 600 17.05 -1.45 -13.55
N ILE A 601 16.17 -2.38 -13.96
CA ILE A 601 15.01 -2.79 -13.14
C ILE A 601 15.48 -3.48 -11.86
N ILE A 602 16.39 -4.45 -11.97
CA ILE A 602 16.90 -5.20 -10.82
C ILE A 602 17.81 -4.31 -9.98
N ASN A 603 18.63 -3.47 -10.62
CA ASN A 603 19.46 -2.49 -9.92
C ASN A 603 18.60 -1.53 -9.08
N ASP A 604 17.54 -0.93 -9.64
CA ASP A 604 16.63 -0.03 -8.93
C ASP A 604 16.01 -0.70 -7.68
N VAL A 605 15.63 -1.98 -7.78
CA VAL A 605 15.05 -2.73 -6.66
C VAL A 605 16.05 -2.89 -5.53
N MET A 606 17.31 -3.23 -5.84
CA MET A 606 18.34 -3.57 -4.85
C MET A 606 19.14 -2.38 -4.32
N LYS A 607 19.13 -1.25 -5.04
CA LYS A 607 20.04 -0.12 -4.85
C LYS A 607 20.06 0.47 -3.44
N ASP A 608 18.92 0.55 -2.75
CA ASP A 608 18.88 1.16 -1.42
C ASP A 608 19.69 0.38 -0.39
N LEU A 609 19.65 -0.96 -0.44
CA LEU A 609 20.38 -1.82 0.48
C LEU A 609 21.79 -2.11 -0.02
N LEU A 610 21.92 -2.59 -1.26
CA LEU A 610 23.19 -3.11 -1.79
C LEU A 610 24.00 -2.07 -2.59
N GLY A 611 23.43 -0.88 -2.80
CA GLY A 611 24.06 0.18 -3.56
C GLY A 611 24.37 -0.23 -5.00
N ASN A 612 25.54 0.20 -5.48
CA ASN A 612 26.12 -0.25 -6.75
C ASN A 612 27.09 -1.43 -6.55
N GLY A 613 26.78 -2.34 -5.62
CA GLY A 613 27.62 -3.51 -5.34
C GLY A 613 27.48 -4.61 -6.39
N ILE A 614 28.35 -5.64 -6.27
CA ILE A 614 28.57 -6.72 -7.25
C ILE A 614 27.29 -7.49 -7.63
N PHE A 615 26.28 -7.53 -6.75
CA PHE A 615 25.01 -8.20 -7.00
C PHE A 615 24.01 -7.36 -7.82
N ALA A 616 24.21 -6.03 -7.90
CA ALA A 616 23.26 -5.11 -8.49
C ALA A 616 23.69 -4.53 -9.85
N VAL A 617 24.97 -4.65 -10.23
CA VAL A 617 25.54 -3.97 -11.40
C VAL A 617 25.96 -4.91 -12.52
N ASP A 618 26.15 -4.35 -13.73
CA ASP A 618 26.60 -5.02 -14.95
C ASP A 618 27.83 -4.33 -15.57
N GLY A 619 28.28 -4.85 -16.69
CA GLY A 619 29.33 -4.25 -17.54
C GLY A 619 30.66 -4.10 -16.84
N ASP A 620 31.34 -2.98 -17.09
CA ASP A 620 32.71 -2.73 -16.58
C ASP A 620 32.73 -2.50 -15.07
N MET A 621 31.67 -1.94 -14.49
CA MET A 621 31.56 -1.78 -13.04
C MET A 621 31.55 -3.14 -12.34
N TRP A 622 30.74 -4.09 -12.86
CA TRP A 622 30.75 -5.47 -12.35
C TRP A 622 32.09 -6.16 -12.58
N ARG A 623 32.71 -6.02 -13.76
CA ARG A 623 34.02 -6.65 -14.07
C ARG A 623 35.11 -6.14 -13.13
N HIS A 624 35.12 -4.85 -12.85
CA HIS A 624 36.09 -4.25 -11.92
C HIS A 624 35.92 -4.85 -10.52
N GLN A 625 34.69 -4.78 -9.97
CA GLN A 625 34.41 -5.32 -8.63
C GLN A 625 34.69 -6.83 -8.54
N ARG A 626 34.34 -7.57 -9.60
CA ARG A 626 34.63 -9.01 -9.69
C ARG A 626 36.12 -9.30 -9.64
N LYS A 627 36.93 -8.52 -10.36
CA LYS A 627 38.39 -8.65 -10.38
C LYS A 627 38.98 -8.38 -8.99
N VAL A 628 38.65 -7.25 -8.38
CA VAL A 628 39.09 -6.87 -7.04
C VAL A 628 38.72 -7.95 -6.03
N SER A 629 37.44 -8.34 -5.97
CA SER A 629 36.97 -9.38 -5.03
C SER A 629 37.65 -10.73 -5.27
N SER A 630 37.91 -11.14 -6.53
CA SER A 630 38.53 -12.45 -6.81
C SER A 630 39.95 -12.52 -6.31
N LEU A 631 40.71 -11.41 -6.39
CA LEU A 631 42.08 -11.35 -5.83
C LEU A 631 42.04 -11.54 -4.32
N GLU A 632 41.09 -10.94 -3.61
CA GLU A 632 40.95 -11.08 -2.18
C GLU A 632 40.64 -12.52 -1.76
N PHE A 633 39.66 -13.19 -2.38
CA PHE A 633 39.31 -14.58 -2.04
C PHE A 633 40.38 -15.63 -2.45
N SER A 634 41.33 -15.29 -3.32
CA SER A 634 42.38 -16.20 -3.77
C SER A 634 43.61 -16.21 -2.87
N THR A 635 43.76 -15.26 -1.95
CA THR A 635 44.97 -15.14 -1.12
C THR A 635 45.05 -16.24 -0.06
N LYS A 636 46.27 -16.82 0.10
CA LYS A 636 46.53 -17.76 1.19
C LYS A 636 46.32 -17.11 2.57
N VAL A 637 46.68 -15.85 2.69
CA VAL A 637 46.50 -15.05 3.92
C VAL A 637 45.05 -15.05 4.39
N LEU A 638 44.11 -14.72 3.50
CA LEU A 638 42.71 -14.74 3.84
C LEU A 638 42.18 -16.12 4.19
N ARG A 639 42.68 -17.16 3.52
CA ARG A 639 42.33 -18.56 3.79
C ARG A 639 42.73 -18.95 5.20
N ASP A 640 43.99 -18.72 5.58
CA ASP A 640 44.52 -19.09 6.87
C ASP A 640 43.89 -18.28 8.00
N TYR A 641 43.76 -16.96 7.80
CA TYR A 641 43.09 -16.06 8.76
C TYR A 641 41.62 -16.42 8.99
N SER A 642 40.87 -16.65 7.91
CA SER A 642 39.46 -17.05 8.05
C SER A 642 39.26 -18.36 8.80
N SER A 643 40.14 -19.34 8.59
CA SER A 643 40.09 -20.61 9.30
C SER A 643 40.30 -20.47 10.79
N ILE A 644 41.17 -19.56 11.23
CA ILE A 644 41.35 -19.23 12.66
C ILE A 644 40.08 -18.63 13.24
N VAL A 645 39.52 -17.64 12.54
CA VAL A 645 38.28 -16.95 12.99
C VAL A 645 37.10 -17.92 13.08
N PHE A 646 36.90 -18.77 12.06
CA PHE A 646 35.81 -19.75 12.05
C PHE A 646 35.89 -20.74 13.19
N ARG A 647 37.08 -21.26 13.47
CA ARG A 647 37.35 -22.18 14.58
C ARG A 647 37.05 -21.51 15.92
N SER A 648 37.55 -20.28 16.12
CA SER A 648 37.27 -19.50 17.34
C SER A 648 35.75 -19.28 17.56
N ASN A 649 35.02 -18.91 16.51
CA ASN A 649 33.57 -18.71 16.62
C ASN A 649 32.79 -20.02 16.79
N ALA A 650 33.28 -21.15 16.21
CA ALA A 650 32.68 -22.46 16.44
C ALA A 650 32.86 -22.90 17.91
N VAL A 651 34.00 -22.61 18.53
CA VAL A 651 34.24 -22.84 19.96
C VAL A 651 33.29 -22.02 20.84
N LYS A 652 33.20 -20.71 20.58
CA LYS A 652 32.25 -19.81 21.30
C LYS A 652 30.81 -20.34 21.20
N LEU A 653 30.37 -20.71 19.99
CA LEU A 653 29.04 -21.27 19.72
C LEU A 653 28.82 -22.59 20.48
N SER A 654 29.79 -23.49 20.47
CA SER A 654 29.74 -24.79 21.18
C SER A 654 29.62 -24.61 22.68
N MET A 655 30.31 -23.63 23.26
CA MET A 655 30.21 -23.32 24.69
C MET A 655 28.82 -22.86 25.08
N LEU A 656 28.19 -22.02 24.25
CA LEU A 656 26.80 -21.56 24.48
C LEU A 656 25.81 -22.73 24.42
N ILE A 657 25.96 -23.59 23.39
CA ILE A 657 25.12 -24.78 23.22
C ILE A 657 25.33 -25.78 24.35
N SER A 658 26.58 -25.98 24.82
CA SER A 658 26.89 -26.85 25.97
C SER A 658 26.21 -26.39 27.26
N LYS A 659 26.13 -25.07 27.48
CA LYS A 659 25.39 -24.52 28.60
C LYS A 659 23.87 -24.81 28.50
N ALA A 660 23.28 -24.57 27.35
CA ALA A 660 21.87 -24.87 27.10
C ALA A 660 21.55 -26.38 27.17
N ALA A 661 22.46 -27.26 26.67
CA ALA A 661 22.30 -28.69 26.73
C ALA A 661 22.28 -29.22 28.18
N LYS A 662 23.12 -28.63 29.05
CA LYS A 662 23.16 -29.00 30.48
C LYS A 662 21.90 -28.56 31.25
N SER A 663 21.24 -27.47 30.82
CA SER A 663 19.98 -26.99 31.40
C SER A 663 18.75 -27.54 30.69
N SER A 664 18.90 -28.37 29.66
CA SER A 664 17.82 -28.86 28.79
C SER A 664 16.98 -27.75 28.16
N GLU A 665 17.59 -26.59 27.95
CA GLU A 665 16.92 -25.46 27.29
C GLU A 665 16.80 -25.66 25.78
N ILE A 666 15.66 -25.19 25.21
CA ILE A 666 15.48 -25.15 23.78
C ILE A 666 16.30 -23.98 23.21
N ILE A 667 17.08 -24.26 22.18
CA ILE A 667 17.89 -23.24 21.50
C ILE A 667 17.31 -22.90 20.13
N ASP A 668 17.29 -21.62 19.78
CA ASP A 668 17.11 -21.21 18.38
C ASP A 668 18.47 -21.25 17.68
N ILE A 669 18.74 -22.39 17.04
CA ILE A 669 20.03 -22.61 16.35
C ILE A 669 20.22 -21.66 15.17
N GLN A 670 19.13 -21.26 14.46
CA GLN A 670 19.22 -20.30 13.37
C GLN A 670 19.72 -18.95 13.87
N ASN A 671 19.16 -18.44 14.97
CA ASN A 671 19.60 -17.18 15.57
C ASN A 671 21.08 -17.23 15.99
N LEU A 672 21.50 -18.32 16.62
CA LEU A 672 22.89 -18.51 17.03
C LEU A 672 23.84 -18.56 15.83
N LEU A 673 23.47 -19.26 14.76
CA LEU A 673 24.25 -19.32 13.52
C LEU A 673 24.31 -17.96 12.82
N MET A 674 23.21 -17.21 12.77
CA MET A 674 23.19 -15.86 12.19
C MET A 674 24.14 -14.90 12.91
N ARG A 675 24.18 -14.96 14.24
CA ARG A 675 25.10 -14.16 15.08
C ARG A 675 26.54 -14.61 14.88
N SER A 676 26.80 -15.91 14.88
CA SER A 676 28.15 -16.45 14.73
C SER A 676 28.74 -16.19 13.34
N THR A 677 27.95 -16.29 12.28
CA THR A 677 28.39 -15.94 10.92
C THR A 677 28.56 -14.42 10.75
N MET A 678 27.76 -13.60 11.46
CA MET A 678 27.94 -12.16 11.52
C MET A 678 29.29 -11.79 12.15
N ASP A 679 29.59 -12.32 13.31
CA ASP A 679 30.89 -12.11 13.98
C ASP A 679 32.05 -12.57 13.09
N SER A 680 31.88 -13.70 12.37
CA SER A 680 32.86 -14.21 11.44
C SER A 680 33.14 -13.27 10.27
N ILE A 681 32.08 -12.78 9.58
CA ILE A 681 32.26 -11.92 8.40
C ILE A 681 32.79 -10.53 8.80
N PHE A 682 32.37 -9.99 9.95
CA PHE A 682 32.92 -8.73 10.43
C PHE A 682 34.38 -8.82 10.81
N LYS A 683 34.80 -9.93 11.43
CA LYS A 683 36.21 -10.12 11.76
C LYS A 683 37.08 -10.38 10.52
N VAL A 684 36.66 -11.27 9.62
CA VAL A 684 37.42 -11.61 8.42
C VAL A 684 37.39 -10.51 7.36
N GLY A 685 36.21 -9.92 7.13
CA GLY A 685 35.99 -8.91 6.10
C GLY A 685 36.45 -7.51 6.48
N PHE A 686 36.28 -7.14 7.75
CA PHE A 686 36.44 -5.74 8.19
C PHE A 686 37.39 -5.59 9.38
N GLY A 687 37.92 -6.69 9.93
CA GLY A 687 38.82 -6.69 11.07
C GLY A 687 38.19 -6.27 12.40
N VAL A 688 36.87 -6.22 12.48
CA VAL A 688 36.08 -5.74 13.62
C VAL A 688 35.47 -6.89 14.39
N GLU A 689 35.64 -6.89 15.70
CA GLU A 689 35.04 -7.87 16.59
C GLU A 689 33.73 -7.32 17.14
N LEU A 690 32.59 -7.88 16.67
CA LEU A 690 31.26 -7.41 17.07
C LEU A 690 30.78 -8.05 18.36
N ASP A 691 31.14 -9.29 18.63
CA ASP A 691 30.70 -10.10 19.77
C ASP A 691 29.15 -10.15 19.90
N THR A 692 28.47 -10.28 18.78
CA THR A 692 26.98 -10.42 18.76
C THR A 692 26.57 -11.74 19.40
N LEU A 693 27.41 -12.77 19.29
CA LEU A 693 27.18 -14.10 19.87
C LEU A 693 27.19 -14.02 21.42
N GLY A 694 28.12 -13.27 22.01
CA GLY A 694 28.17 -13.01 23.46
C GLY A 694 27.05 -12.10 23.97
N GLY A 695 26.40 -11.35 23.09
CA GLY A 695 25.28 -10.46 23.44
C GLY A 695 25.67 -9.12 24.07
N SER A 696 26.95 -8.77 24.08
CA SER A 696 27.48 -7.52 24.63
C SER A 696 27.16 -6.30 23.72
N ASN A 697 27.03 -6.49 22.42
CA ASN A 697 26.87 -5.42 21.43
C ASN A 697 25.40 -5.19 21.04
N LYS A 698 24.75 -4.20 21.69
CA LYS A 698 23.37 -3.79 21.38
C LYS A 698 23.26 -3.11 20.00
N GLU A 699 24.24 -2.31 19.59
CA GLU A 699 24.23 -1.62 18.30
C GLU A 699 24.31 -2.64 17.13
N GLY A 700 25.17 -3.65 17.24
CA GLY A 700 25.26 -4.74 16.29
C GLY A 700 23.94 -5.53 16.15
N SER A 701 23.21 -5.70 17.24
CA SER A 701 21.88 -6.36 17.22
C SER A 701 20.81 -5.50 16.52
N VAL A 702 20.80 -4.17 16.73
CA VAL A 702 19.90 -3.23 16.03
C VAL A 702 20.20 -3.19 14.54
N PHE A 703 21.49 -3.14 14.18
CA PHE A 703 21.95 -3.21 12.79
C PHE A 703 21.51 -4.51 12.10
N ALA A 704 21.72 -5.66 12.73
CA ALA A 704 21.33 -6.96 12.19
C ALA A 704 19.82 -7.02 11.89
N LYS A 705 18.99 -6.56 12.83
CA LYS A 705 17.54 -6.49 12.64
C LYS A 705 17.14 -5.55 11.51
N ALA A 706 17.73 -4.36 11.44
CA ALA A 706 17.45 -3.42 10.35
C ALA A 706 17.84 -4.00 8.98
N PHE A 707 18.94 -4.76 8.91
CA PHE A 707 19.40 -5.44 7.70
C PHE A 707 18.44 -6.56 7.27
N ASP A 708 17.99 -7.41 8.20
CA ASP A 708 17.06 -8.51 7.93
C ASP A 708 15.68 -7.99 7.47
N ASP A 709 15.15 -6.96 8.13
CA ASP A 709 13.91 -6.31 7.75
C ASP A 709 14.03 -5.67 6.35
N SER A 710 15.16 -5.04 6.04
CA SER A 710 15.44 -4.44 4.73
C SER A 710 15.52 -5.50 3.64
N SER A 711 16.20 -6.63 3.87
CA SER A 711 16.30 -7.75 2.94
C SER A 711 14.91 -8.31 2.57
N SER A 712 14.04 -8.48 3.56
CA SER A 712 12.65 -8.91 3.34
C SER A 712 11.83 -7.88 2.53
N GLN A 713 12.02 -6.59 2.81
CA GLN A 713 11.31 -5.50 2.12
C GLN A 713 11.79 -5.35 0.66
N ILE A 714 13.08 -5.54 0.39
CA ILE A 714 13.64 -5.53 -0.97
C ILE A 714 13.06 -6.67 -1.82
N LEU A 715 12.92 -7.88 -1.27
CA LEU A 715 12.29 -8.97 -2.02
C LEU A 715 10.85 -8.62 -2.45
N ARG A 716 10.08 -7.97 -1.58
CA ARG A 716 8.69 -7.57 -1.92
C ARG A 716 8.60 -6.63 -3.11
N ARG A 717 9.63 -5.79 -3.36
CA ARG A 717 9.66 -4.89 -4.53
C ARG A 717 9.63 -5.62 -5.87
N PHE A 718 10.10 -6.86 -5.94
CA PHE A 718 10.01 -7.67 -7.17
C PHE A 718 8.57 -8.02 -7.54
N PHE A 719 7.67 -8.00 -6.57
CA PHE A 719 6.26 -8.35 -6.75
C PHE A 719 5.32 -7.15 -6.58
N ASP A 720 5.78 -6.06 -5.96
CA ASP A 720 5.01 -4.83 -5.75
C ASP A 720 5.24 -3.83 -6.89
N VAL A 721 4.34 -3.79 -7.85
CA VAL A 721 4.38 -2.85 -9.00
C VAL A 721 4.32 -1.38 -8.60
N PHE A 722 3.86 -1.06 -7.40
CA PHE A 722 3.66 0.31 -6.91
C PHE A 722 4.76 0.78 -5.94
N TRP A 723 5.79 -0.03 -5.68
CA TRP A 723 6.85 0.32 -4.73
C TRP A 723 7.54 1.67 -5.03
N LYS A 724 7.71 2.03 -6.33
CA LYS A 724 8.29 3.33 -6.74
C LYS A 724 7.42 4.50 -6.29
N ILE A 725 6.10 4.36 -6.34
CA ILE A 725 5.15 5.38 -5.88
C ILE A 725 5.19 5.47 -4.35
N SER A 726 5.14 4.34 -3.65
CA SER A 726 5.27 4.27 -2.19
C SER A 726 6.58 4.88 -1.69
N ARG A 727 7.68 4.64 -2.44
CA ARG A 727 9.00 5.24 -2.18
C ARG A 727 9.00 6.77 -2.38
N ALA A 728 8.41 7.25 -3.47
CA ALA A 728 8.33 8.70 -3.76
C ALA A 728 7.51 9.43 -2.69
N LEU A 729 6.41 8.83 -2.25
CA LEU A 729 5.54 9.37 -1.20
C LEU A 729 6.06 9.13 0.22
N ASN A 730 7.11 8.33 0.39
CA ASN A 730 7.69 7.93 1.68
C ASN A 730 6.66 7.32 2.65
N ILE A 731 5.86 6.37 2.17
CA ILE A 731 4.77 5.73 2.93
C ILE A 731 4.98 4.21 3.08
N GLY A 732 4.29 3.61 4.06
CA GLY A 732 4.24 2.16 4.27
C GLY A 732 5.62 1.52 4.47
N LEU A 733 5.85 0.39 3.80
CA LEU A 733 7.10 -0.37 3.89
C LEU A 733 8.31 0.41 3.37
N GLU A 734 8.12 1.29 2.39
CA GLU A 734 9.21 2.12 1.85
C GLU A 734 9.69 3.18 2.84
N ALA A 735 8.79 3.75 3.64
CA ALA A 735 9.17 4.64 4.74
C ALA A 735 9.96 3.90 5.83
N GLN A 736 9.56 2.65 6.13
CA GLN A 736 10.28 1.81 7.10
C GLN A 736 11.66 1.40 6.54
N LEU A 737 11.73 1.01 5.26
CA LEU A 737 12.99 0.68 4.59
C LEU A 737 13.96 1.87 4.66
N ARG A 738 13.50 3.09 4.38
CA ARG A 738 14.36 4.29 4.47
C ARG A 738 14.92 4.51 5.88
N LYS A 739 14.12 4.26 6.93
CA LYS A 739 14.60 4.33 8.32
C LYS A 739 15.64 3.25 8.61
N ASN A 740 15.38 2.02 8.16
CA ASN A 740 16.32 0.91 8.34
C ASN A 740 17.63 1.16 7.59
N ILE A 741 17.58 1.65 6.35
CA ILE A 741 18.78 1.99 5.56
C ILE A 741 19.60 3.08 6.27
N LYS A 742 18.95 4.10 6.86
CA LYS A 742 19.66 5.12 7.62
C LYS A 742 20.43 4.51 8.82
N LEU A 743 19.80 3.62 9.59
CA LEU A 743 20.46 2.91 10.70
C LEU A 743 21.62 2.03 10.19
N ILE A 744 21.44 1.37 9.05
CA ILE A 744 22.49 0.54 8.43
C ILE A 744 23.67 1.42 8.01
N ASP A 745 23.41 2.53 7.34
CA ASP A 745 24.43 3.45 6.86
C ASP A 745 25.21 4.08 8.02
N GLU A 746 24.54 4.55 9.05
CA GLU A 746 25.18 5.10 10.26
C GLU A 746 26.15 4.10 10.88
N PHE A 747 25.74 2.83 11.02
CA PHE A 747 26.57 1.79 11.58
C PHE A 747 27.76 1.44 10.66
N VAL A 748 27.54 1.26 9.36
CA VAL A 748 28.61 0.89 8.41
C VAL A 748 29.64 2.01 8.27
N TYR A 749 29.22 3.27 8.16
CA TYR A 749 30.16 4.41 8.11
C TYR A 749 30.93 4.56 9.41
N LYS A 750 30.33 4.28 10.56
CA LYS A 750 31.04 4.22 11.86
C LYS A 750 32.17 3.18 11.80
N VAL A 751 31.86 1.95 11.36
CA VAL A 751 32.85 0.87 11.23
C VAL A 751 33.98 1.27 10.26
N ILE A 752 33.67 1.88 9.12
CA ILE A 752 34.67 2.32 8.15
C ILE A 752 35.59 3.40 8.77
N ASN A 753 35.02 4.39 9.46
CA ASN A 753 35.78 5.48 10.06
C ASN A 753 36.68 4.99 11.21
N GLU A 754 36.15 4.12 12.11
CA GLU A 754 36.96 3.49 13.16
C GLU A 754 38.13 2.70 12.57
N LYS A 755 37.92 2.02 11.43
CA LYS A 755 38.98 1.29 10.77
C LYS A 755 40.05 2.22 10.16
N ILE A 756 39.65 3.35 9.57
CA ILE A 756 40.59 4.37 9.08
C ILE A 756 41.41 4.95 10.22
N GLU A 757 40.80 5.26 11.37
CA GLU A 757 41.52 5.74 12.53
C GLU A 757 42.54 4.72 13.06
N GLN A 758 42.14 3.44 13.17
CA GLN A 758 43.06 2.34 13.59
C GLN A 758 44.26 2.21 12.65
N LEU A 759 44.04 2.26 11.31
CA LEU A 759 45.12 2.16 10.33
C LEU A 759 46.05 3.38 10.36
N SER A 760 45.54 4.56 10.67
CA SER A 760 46.33 5.78 10.79
C SER A 760 47.23 5.78 12.04
N GLN A 761 46.78 5.14 13.14
CA GLN A 761 47.50 5.06 14.41
C GLN A 761 48.60 3.93 14.42
N ASN A 762 48.42 2.84 13.66
CA ASN A 762 49.24 1.64 13.72
C ASN A 762 49.77 1.25 12.31
N LYS A 763 50.50 2.14 11.66
CA LYS A 763 51.01 1.93 10.27
C LYS A 763 51.93 0.72 10.06
N ASP A 764 52.57 0.19 11.09
CA ASP A 764 53.59 -0.88 11.01
C ASP A 764 53.08 -2.28 11.45
N ASP A 765 51.82 -2.40 11.90
CA ASP A 765 51.32 -3.70 12.36
C ASP A 765 50.85 -4.57 11.17
N ALA A 766 51.59 -5.65 10.89
CA ALA A 766 51.28 -6.57 9.80
C ALA A 766 49.93 -7.31 10.01
N LEU A 767 49.54 -7.54 11.27
CA LEU A 767 48.27 -8.19 11.63
C LEU A 767 47.04 -7.34 11.27
N MET A 768 47.18 -6.01 11.22
CA MET A 768 46.13 -5.07 10.80
C MET A 768 45.82 -5.09 9.29
N LYS A 769 46.64 -5.79 8.49
CA LYS A 769 46.53 -5.85 7.03
C LYS A 769 45.86 -7.12 6.50
N GLU A 770 45.32 -7.96 7.38
CA GLU A 770 44.79 -9.30 7.02
C GLU A 770 43.33 -9.29 6.56
N ASP A 771 42.54 -8.28 6.96
CA ASP A 771 41.15 -8.16 6.54
C ASP A 771 40.98 -7.42 5.21
N ILE A 772 39.83 -7.68 4.56
CA ILE A 772 39.52 -7.15 3.21
C ILE A 772 39.38 -5.63 3.22
N LEU A 773 38.72 -5.03 4.24
CA LEU A 773 38.50 -3.59 4.32
C LEU A 773 39.81 -2.81 4.46
N SER A 774 40.75 -3.32 5.29
CA SER A 774 42.07 -2.72 5.42
C SER A 774 42.84 -2.65 4.09
N ARG A 775 42.79 -3.74 3.30
CA ARG A 775 43.42 -3.76 1.99
C ARG A 775 42.79 -2.81 0.99
N LEU A 776 41.43 -2.70 0.99
CA LEU A 776 40.74 -1.74 0.14
C LEU A 776 41.04 -0.29 0.56
N LEU A 777 41.14 0.00 1.86
CA LEU A 777 41.52 1.32 2.36
C LEU A 777 42.96 1.71 1.96
N MET A 778 43.90 0.76 2.00
CA MET A 778 45.26 1.03 1.51
C MET A 778 45.30 1.25 -0.02
N GLU A 779 44.46 0.55 -0.78
CA GLU A 779 44.36 0.78 -2.22
C GLU A 779 43.74 2.14 -2.53
N ARG A 780 42.75 2.57 -1.73
CA ARG A 780 42.15 3.91 -1.80
C ARG A 780 43.18 5.02 -1.52
N GLU A 781 44.11 4.83 -0.61
CA GLU A 781 45.23 5.79 -0.39
C GLU A 781 46.09 6.00 -1.65
N ARG A 782 46.21 4.94 -2.49
CA ARG A 782 46.97 4.98 -3.76
C ARG A 782 46.14 5.58 -4.92
N ASP A 783 44.80 5.34 -4.93
CA ASP A 783 43.87 5.80 -5.96
C ASP A 783 42.55 6.27 -5.33
N PRO A 784 42.50 7.53 -4.81
CA PRO A 784 41.34 8.06 -4.11
C PRO A 784 40.09 8.25 -4.97
N ASP A 785 40.28 8.41 -6.30
CA ASP A 785 39.16 8.68 -7.22
C ASP A 785 38.35 7.44 -7.56
N THR A 786 38.96 6.25 -7.47
CA THR A 786 38.32 4.97 -7.81
C THR A 786 37.54 4.36 -6.65
N LEU A 787 37.93 4.59 -5.39
CA LEU A 787 37.35 3.98 -4.20
C LEU A 787 36.67 4.98 -3.25
N SER A 788 35.45 5.41 -3.60
CA SER A 788 34.66 6.34 -2.76
C SER A 788 34.19 5.70 -1.45
N TYR A 789 33.79 6.49 -0.44
CA TYR A 789 33.16 6.00 0.80
C TYR A 789 31.87 5.21 0.52
N GLN A 790 31.09 5.64 -0.49
CA GLN A 790 29.91 4.90 -0.91
C GLN A 790 30.27 3.53 -1.48
N TYR A 791 31.34 3.43 -2.23
CA TYR A 791 31.84 2.15 -2.75
C TYR A 791 32.24 1.20 -1.61
N LEU A 792 32.92 1.67 -0.58
CA LEU A 792 33.29 0.88 0.61
C LEU A 792 32.05 0.42 1.36
N ARG A 793 31.06 1.30 1.57
CA ARG A 793 29.76 0.97 2.16
C ARG A 793 29.08 -0.16 1.37
N ASP A 794 29.03 -0.03 0.06
CA ASP A 794 28.37 -1.00 -0.81
C ASP A 794 29.09 -2.37 -0.75
N ILE A 795 30.41 -2.40 -0.74
CA ILE A 795 31.19 -3.64 -0.56
C ILE A 795 30.90 -4.30 0.78
N VAL A 796 30.92 -3.55 1.87
CA VAL A 796 30.63 -4.07 3.23
C VAL A 796 29.27 -4.77 3.26
N LEU A 797 28.24 -4.13 2.74
CA LEU A 797 26.87 -4.70 2.76
C LEU A 797 26.69 -5.88 1.82
N ASN A 798 27.36 -5.86 0.66
CA ASN A 798 27.34 -7.01 -0.26
C ASN A 798 28.06 -8.23 0.34
N PHE A 799 29.21 -8.05 1.00
CA PHE A 799 29.92 -9.14 1.68
C PHE A 799 29.16 -9.67 2.89
N LEU A 800 28.44 -8.79 3.61
CA LEU A 800 27.58 -9.20 4.71
C LEU A 800 26.45 -10.12 4.23
N LEU A 801 25.71 -9.72 3.19
CA LEU A 801 24.67 -10.56 2.60
C LEU A 801 25.24 -11.89 2.11
N ALA A 802 26.39 -11.85 1.42
CA ALA A 802 27.03 -13.04 0.88
C ALA A 802 27.54 -14.02 1.94
N GLY A 803 28.16 -13.53 3.01
CA GLY A 803 28.87 -14.38 3.97
C GLY A 803 28.05 -14.75 5.20
N ARG A 804 27.15 -13.88 5.67
CA ARG A 804 26.30 -14.13 6.84
C ARG A 804 25.09 -14.98 6.49
N ASP A 805 24.21 -14.44 5.66
CA ASP A 805 22.85 -14.98 5.47
C ASP A 805 22.85 -16.31 4.75
N THR A 806 23.72 -16.47 3.73
CA THR A 806 23.76 -17.70 2.93
C THR A 806 24.32 -18.87 3.74
N THR A 807 25.38 -18.63 4.51
CA THR A 807 26.04 -19.66 5.32
C THR A 807 25.17 -20.08 6.51
N ALA A 808 24.63 -19.11 7.26
CA ALA A 808 23.76 -19.40 8.39
C ALA A 808 22.43 -20.05 7.95
N GLY A 809 21.83 -19.59 6.86
CA GLY A 809 20.62 -20.21 6.30
C GLY A 809 20.87 -21.66 5.88
N THR A 810 22.00 -21.93 5.16
CA THR A 810 22.35 -23.30 4.78
C THR A 810 22.55 -24.20 6.00
N LEU A 811 23.29 -23.75 7.01
CA LEU A 811 23.50 -24.51 8.24
C LEU A 811 22.20 -24.75 9.00
N SER A 812 21.28 -23.79 9.02
CA SER A 812 19.95 -23.97 9.65
C SER A 812 19.15 -25.09 8.98
N TRP A 813 19.09 -25.08 7.65
CA TRP A 813 18.44 -26.16 6.89
C TRP A 813 19.18 -27.48 7.00
N PHE A 814 20.52 -27.46 7.11
CA PHE A 814 21.34 -28.63 7.36
C PHE A 814 20.96 -29.30 8.69
N PHE A 815 20.92 -28.56 9.80
CA PHE A 815 20.51 -29.10 11.09
C PHE A 815 19.07 -29.58 11.08
N TYR A 816 18.16 -28.86 10.40
CA TYR A 816 16.78 -29.34 10.20
C TYR A 816 16.74 -30.69 9.50
N MET A 817 17.50 -30.85 8.40
CA MET A 817 17.54 -32.11 7.67
C MET A 817 18.19 -33.25 8.47
N LEU A 818 19.18 -32.95 9.29
CA LEU A 818 19.78 -33.94 10.20
C LEU A 818 18.79 -34.38 11.28
N CYS A 819 18.03 -33.50 11.85
CA CYS A 819 16.98 -33.86 12.82
C CYS A 819 15.88 -34.74 12.19
N LYS A 820 15.55 -34.50 10.91
CA LYS A 820 14.60 -35.32 10.15
C LYS A 820 15.20 -36.66 9.70
N ASN A 821 16.53 -36.79 9.65
CA ASN A 821 17.24 -37.98 9.22
C ASN A 821 18.31 -38.38 10.25
N PRO A 822 17.92 -38.93 11.43
CA PRO A 822 18.88 -39.24 12.51
C PRO A 822 20.02 -40.17 12.09
N ASN A 823 19.79 -41.09 11.18
CA ASN A 823 20.83 -42.01 10.65
C ASN A 823 21.93 -41.24 9.89
N VAL A 824 21.54 -40.19 9.15
CA VAL A 824 22.50 -39.30 8.46
C VAL A 824 23.29 -38.51 9.48
N GLN A 825 22.62 -37.99 10.52
CA GLN A 825 23.28 -37.27 11.62
C GLN A 825 24.36 -38.14 12.30
N GLU A 826 24.06 -39.40 12.59
CA GLU A 826 25.02 -40.32 13.21
C GLU A 826 26.19 -40.67 12.27
N LYS A 827 25.90 -40.88 10.97
CA LYS A 827 26.96 -41.11 9.98
C LYS A 827 27.95 -39.94 9.90
N VAL A 828 27.44 -38.68 9.90
CA VAL A 828 28.33 -37.50 9.88
C VAL A 828 29.13 -37.42 11.18
N ALA A 829 28.48 -37.63 12.33
CA ALA A 829 29.18 -37.60 13.61
C ALA A 829 30.29 -38.67 13.70
N GLN A 830 30.06 -39.86 13.12
CA GLN A 830 31.04 -40.90 13.05
C GLN A 830 32.21 -40.53 12.13
N GLU A 831 31.94 -40.01 10.91
CA GLU A 831 32.98 -39.51 10.00
C GLU A 831 33.87 -38.45 10.67
N VAL A 832 33.28 -37.53 11.45
CA VAL A 832 34.04 -36.51 12.18
C VAL A 832 34.93 -37.14 13.24
N LYS A 833 34.44 -38.12 14.00
CA LYS A 833 35.24 -38.84 15.02
C LYS A 833 36.41 -39.61 14.38
N ASP A 834 36.13 -40.33 13.28
CA ASP A 834 37.14 -41.13 12.58
C ASP A 834 38.24 -40.25 11.96
N ALA A 835 37.88 -39.06 11.46
CA ALA A 835 38.80 -38.11 10.84
C ALA A 835 39.79 -37.47 11.85
N ILE A 836 39.45 -37.44 13.14
CA ILE A 836 40.26 -36.81 14.18
C ILE A 836 41.26 -37.77 14.79
N MET A 837 41.01 -39.07 14.68
CA MET A 837 41.93 -40.17 15.12
C MET A 837 42.35 -40.13 16.60
N GLU A 838 41.71 -39.34 17.46
CA GLU A 838 42.00 -39.29 18.89
C GLU A 838 41.20 -40.34 19.66
N LYS A 839 41.85 -40.98 20.63
CA LYS A 839 41.27 -42.05 21.47
C LYS A 839 40.40 -41.53 22.62
N GLU A 840 40.61 -40.28 23.02
CA GLU A 840 39.89 -39.65 24.13
C GLU A 840 39.06 -38.50 23.60
N THR A 841 37.92 -38.21 24.29
CA THR A 841 37.04 -37.08 23.89
C THR A 841 37.74 -35.75 24.18
N LEU A 842 38.08 -35.01 23.15
CA LEU A 842 38.75 -33.73 23.24
C LEU A 842 37.87 -32.69 23.93
N SER A 843 38.48 -31.79 24.69
CA SER A 843 37.75 -30.63 25.23
C SER A 843 37.34 -29.68 24.10
N ILE A 844 36.26 -28.89 24.32
CA ILE A 844 35.77 -27.90 23.31
C ILE A 844 36.89 -26.91 22.93
N ASN A 845 37.79 -26.59 23.83
CA ASN A 845 38.90 -25.67 23.61
C ASN A 845 40.03 -26.25 22.77
N GLU A 846 40.19 -27.57 22.73
CA GLU A 846 41.28 -28.26 22.03
C GLU A 846 40.87 -28.77 20.64
N PHE A 847 39.62 -29.16 20.49
CA PHE A 847 39.08 -29.75 19.25
C PHE A 847 39.38 -28.94 17.99
N HIS A 848 39.29 -27.63 18.07
CA HIS A 848 39.48 -26.74 16.93
C HIS A 848 40.88 -26.80 16.34
N LEU A 849 41.89 -27.26 17.11
CA LEU A 849 43.27 -27.40 16.67
C LEU A 849 43.45 -28.59 15.70
N PHE A 850 42.58 -29.60 15.80
CA PHE A 850 42.59 -30.81 14.97
C PHE A 850 41.86 -30.63 13.64
N LEU A 851 41.05 -29.60 13.47
CA LEU A 851 40.32 -29.29 12.21
C LEU A 851 41.24 -28.62 11.19
N THR A 852 42.29 -29.37 10.73
CA THR A 852 43.15 -28.88 9.67
C THR A 852 42.49 -28.88 8.30
N GLU A 853 43.08 -28.25 7.31
CA GLU A 853 42.57 -28.24 5.93
C GLU A 853 42.48 -29.66 5.35
N GLU A 854 43.47 -30.53 5.65
CA GLU A 854 43.50 -31.92 5.22
C GLU A 854 42.36 -32.72 5.83
N VAL A 855 42.11 -32.57 7.14
CA VAL A 855 41.01 -33.22 7.85
C VAL A 855 39.68 -32.79 7.28
N LEU A 856 39.45 -31.48 7.08
CA LEU A 856 38.22 -30.96 6.49
C LEU A 856 38.02 -31.44 5.05
N ASN A 857 39.07 -31.57 4.24
CA ASN A 857 38.98 -32.05 2.87
C ASN A 857 38.68 -33.56 2.82
N GLY A 858 39.15 -34.35 3.80
CA GLY A 858 38.85 -35.78 3.95
C GLY A 858 37.41 -36.11 4.35
N MET A 859 36.65 -35.12 4.87
CA MET A 859 35.25 -35.34 5.26
C MET A 859 34.31 -35.27 4.01
N HIS A 860 34.25 -36.38 3.28
CA HIS A 860 33.47 -36.49 2.03
C HIS A 860 31.98 -36.63 2.26
N TYR A 861 31.58 -37.36 3.30
CA TYR A 861 30.16 -37.56 3.64
C TYR A 861 29.53 -36.26 4.18
N LEU A 862 30.22 -35.55 5.08
CA LEU A 862 29.80 -34.22 5.53
C LEU A 862 29.65 -33.24 4.35
N HIS A 863 30.61 -33.29 3.38
CA HIS A 863 30.50 -32.46 2.18
C HIS A 863 29.27 -32.84 1.34
N ALA A 864 28.97 -34.12 1.18
CA ALA A 864 27.81 -34.65 0.49
C ALA A 864 26.49 -34.21 1.17
N VAL A 865 26.43 -34.28 2.51
CA VAL A 865 25.27 -33.86 3.29
C VAL A 865 24.98 -32.34 3.16
N LEU A 866 26.03 -31.52 3.23
CA LEU A 866 25.93 -30.06 2.99
C LEU A 866 25.46 -29.76 1.55
N THR A 867 25.97 -30.48 0.58
CA THR A 867 25.61 -30.30 -0.83
C THR A 867 24.17 -30.74 -1.13
N GLU A 868 23.73 -31.84 -0.52
CA GLU A 868 22.34 -32.32 -0.63
C GLU A 868 21.37 -31.34 0.05
N THR A 869 21.80 -30.77 1.17
CA THR A 869 21.03 -29.67 1.79
C THR A 869 20.88 -28.49 0.84
N LEU A 870 21.96 -28.04 0.21
CA LEU A 870 21.93 -26.95 -0.76
C LEU A 870 21.12 -27.29 -2.03
N ARG A 871 21.02 -28.57 -2.40
CA ARG A 871 20.17 -29.00 -3.51
C ARG A 871 18.69 -28.78 -3.20
N LEU A 872 18.26 -29.20 -2.00
CA LEU A 872 16.87 -29.07 -1.59
C LEU A 872 16.56 -27.66 -1.06
N TYR A 873 17.47 -27.06 -0.34
CA TYR A 873 17.31 -25.75 0.30
C TYR A 873 18.48 -24.82 -0.09
N PRO A 874 18.56 -24.40 -1.37
CA PRO A 874 19.63 -23.50 -1.82
C PRO A 874 19.53 -22.16 -1.12
N ALA A 875 20.67 -21.61 -0.69
CA ALA A 875 20.73 -20.33 0.02
C ALA A 875 20.08 -19.17 -0.79
N VAL A 876 20.24 -19.21 -2.12
CA VAL A 876 19.56 -18.32 -3.08
C VAL A 876 18.58 -19.18 -3.88
N PRO A 877 17.26 -19.16 -3.55
CA PRO A 877 16.29 -20.10 -4.12
C PRO A 877 15.92 -19.82 -5.56
N LEU A 878 16.08 -18.58 -6.02
CA LEU A 878 15.87 -18.13 -7.40
C LEU A 878 16.82 -16.98 -7.71
N ASP A 879 17.21 -16.83 -8.97
CA ASP A 879 17.94 -15.66 -9.45
C ASP A 879 17.36 -15.14 -10.75
N VAL A 880 17.31 -13.83 -10.89
CA VAL A 880 16.68 -13.13 -12.01
C VAL A 880 17.74 -12.43 -12.87
N LYS A 881 17.52 -12.50 -14.19
CA LYS A 881 18.31 -11.80 -15.22
C LYS A 881 17.39 -10.94 -16.08
N TYR A 882 17.89 -9.79 -16.49
CA TYR A 882 17.27 -8.91 -17.46
C TYR A 882 17.78 -9.25 -18.86
N CYS A 883 16.88 -9.41 -19.82
CA CYS A 883 17.20 -9.65 -21.24
C CYS A 883 17.46 -8.32 -21.96
N PHE A 884 18.67 -8.09 -22.43
CA PHE A 884 19.06 -6.79 -23.06
C PHE A 884 18.63 -6.65 -24.51
N SER A 885 18.43 -7.75 -25.24
CA SER A 885 17.96 -7.77 -26.62
C SER A 885 17.04 -8.97 -26.86
N ASP A 886 16.22 -8.90 -27.90
CA ASP A 886 15.40 -10.06 -28.33
C ASP A 886 16.29 -11.28 -28.53
N ASP A 887 15.83 -12.44 -28.09
CA ASP A 887 16.62 -13.69 -28.05
C ASP A 887 15.69 -14.91 -28.18
N THR A 888 16.29 -16.07 -28.40
CA THR A 888 15.59 -17.36 -28.38
C THR A 888 16.37 -18.35 -27.52
N LEU A 889 15.71 -18.91 -26.51
CA LEU A 889 16.32 -19.92 -25.63
C LEU A 889 16.56 -21.25 -26.36
N PRO A 890 17.50 -22.11 -25.90
CA PRO A 890 17.76 -23.42 -26.49
C PRO A 890 16.54 -24.32 -26.67
N ASP A 891 15.54 -24.23 -25.78
CA ASP A 891 14.27 -24.95 -25.90
C ASP A 891 13.31 -24.38 -26.97
N GLY A 892 13.75 -23.38 -27.71
CA GLY A 892 13.06 -22.77 -28.83
C GLY A 892 12.01 -21.74 -28.45
N PHE A 893 11.97 -21.24 -27.21
CA PHE A 893 11.10 -20.16 -26.80
C PHE A 893 11.74 -18.78 -26.99
N ASP A 894 10.97 -17.85 -27.53
CA ASP A 894 11.39 -16.48 -27.78
C ASP A 894 11.31 -15.64 -26.51
N LEU A 895 12.26 -14.74 -26.34
CA LEU A 895 12.33 -13.69 -25.33
C LEU A 895 12.30 -12.33 -26.02
N LYS A 896 11.77 -11.32 -25.35
CA LYS A 896 11.85 -9.92 -25.76
C LYS A 896 12.87 -9.17 -24.92
N LYS A 897 13.46 -8.14 -25.52
CA LYS A 897 14.17 -7.11 -24.77
C LYS A 897 13.28 -6.60 -23.65
N GLY A 898 13.79 -6.62 -22.42
CA GLY A 898 13.07 -6.19 -21.24
C GLY A 898 12.42 -7.32 -20.44
N ASP A 899 12.32 -8.53 -20.98
CA ASP A 899 11.85 -9.68 -20.22
C ASP A 899 12.80 -10.01 -19.07
N LEU A 900 12.23 -10.42 -17.93
CA LEU A 900 12.97 -10.97 -16.81
C LEU A 900 13.03 -12.48 -16.93
N VAL A 901 14.23 -13.05 -16.85
CA VAL A 901 14.44 -14.49 -16.98
C VAL A 901 14.96 -15.03 -15.67
N ASN A 902 14.20 -15.94 -15.07
CA ASN A 902 14.47 -16.53 -13.77
C ASN A 902 14.86 -17.99 -13.93
N TYR A 903 16.00 -18.40 -13.38
CA TYR A 903 16.28 -19.81 -13.15
C TYR A 903 16.15 -20.09 -11.65
N GLN A 904 15.73 -21.31 -11.33
CA GLN A 904 15.16 -21.63 -10.04
C GLN A 904 15.90 -22.79 -9.35
N PRO A 905 17.03 -22.55 -8.65
CA PRO A 905 17.76 -23.61 -7.92
C PRO A 905 16.86 -24.44 -7.00
N PHE A 906 15.90 -23.79 -6.31
CA PHE A 906 14.96 -24.49 -5.42
C PHE A 906 14.04 -25.48 -6.16
N SER A 907 13.48 -25.08 -7.27
CA SER A 907 12.64 -25.95 -8.11
C SER A 907 13.49 -26.99 -8.83
N MET A 908 14.64 -26.58 -9.41
CA MET A 908 15.57 -27.48 -10.10
C MET A 908 16.03 -28.63 -9.20
N GLY A 909 16.28 -28.35 -7.92
CA GLY A 909 16.64 -29.37 -6.93
C GLY A 909 15.57 -30.46 -6.71
N ARG A 910 14.31 -30.21 -7.12
CA ARG A 910 13.15 -31.10 -6.92
C ARG A 910 12.63 -31.75 -8.19
N MET A 911 13.27 -31.49 -9.35
CA MET A 911 12.78 -32.00 -10.63
C MET A 911 13.20 -33.46 -10.84
N LYS A 912 12.23 -34.38 -11.05
CA LYS A 912 12.45 -35.79 -11.30
C LYS A 912 13.31 -36.03 -12.55
N PHE A 913 13.14 -35.25 -13.61
CA PHE A 913 13.95 -35.40 -14.83
C PHE A 913 15.43 -35.02 -14.66
N LEU A 914 15.77 -34.30 -13.56
CA LEU A 914 17.16 -33.98 -13.20
C LEU A 914 17.76 -34.97 -12.19
N TRP A 915 16.97 -35.42 -11.21
CA TRP A 915 17.49 -36.12 -10.03
C TRP A 915 16.92 -37.51 -9.85
N GLY A 916 16.08 -38.00 -10.74
CA GLY A 916 15.36 -39.26 -10.61
C GLY A 916 14.10 -39.19 -9.77
N ASP A 917 13.44 -40.34 -9.57
CA ASP A 917 12.16 -40.44 -8.87
C ASP A 917 12.26 -40.03 -7.41
N ASP A 918 13.44 -40.11 -6.82
CA ASP A 918 13.76 -39.71 -5.45
C ASP A 918 14.26 -38.25 -5.36
N ALA A 919 13.94 -37.40 -6.32
CA ALA A 919 14.35 -36.00 -6.36
C ALA A 919 14.00 -35.19 -5.09
N GLU A 920 12.93 -35.54 -4.40
CA GLU A 920 12.49 -34.84 -3.16
C GLU A 920 13.01 -35.53 -1.88
N VAL A 921 13.67 -36.69 -2.03
CA VAL A 921 14.25 -37.41 -0.88
C VAL A 921 15.63 -36.86 -0.57
N PHE A 922 15.89 -36.62 0.71
CA PHE A 922 17.21 -36.23 1.21
C PHE A 922 18.12 -37.45 1.20
N ARG A 923 19.00 -37.56 0.21
CA ARG A 923 19.92 -38.69 0.02
C ARG A 923 21.32 -38.21 -0.29
N PRO A 924 22.16 -38.01 0.72
CA PRO A 924 23.57 -37.56 0.55
C PRO A 924 24.42 -38.50 -0.31
N ASP A 925 24.13 -39.81 -0.26
CA ASP A 925 24.90 -40.85 -1.02
C ASP A 925 24.84 -40.62 -2.54
N ARG A 926 23.91 -39.78 -3.09
CA ARG A 926 23.92 -39.39 -4.52
C ARG A 926 25.16 -38.62 -4.96
N TRP A 927 25.86 -38.02 -3.99
CA TRP A 927 27.05 -37.21 -4.21
C TRP A 927 28.35 -38.03 -3.98
N LEU A 928 28.26 -39.33 -3.79
CA LEU A 928 29.42 -40.19 -3.55
C LEU A 928 29.56 -41.22 -4.66
N ASN A 929 30.83 -41.50 -5.06
CA ASN A 929 31.14 -42.63 -5.91
C ASN A 929 31.19 -43.93 -5.09
N ASN A 930 31.53 -45.06 -5.75
CA ASN A 930 31.59 -46.35 -5.10
C ASN A 930 32.69 -46.44 -4.01
N ASP A 931 33.71 -45.59 -4.08
CA ASP A 931 34.79 -45.51 -3.09
C ASP A 931 34.48 -44.57 -1.92
N GLY A 932 33.23 -43.99 -1.87
CA GLY A 932 32.81 -43.05 -0.86
C GLY A 932 33.36 -41.63 -1.02
N LEU A 933 34.03 -41.34 -2.16
CA LEU A 933 34.56 -40.01 -2.43
C LEU A 933 33.50 -39.12 -3.05
N PHE A 934 33.51 -37.82 -2.68
CA PHE A 934 32.60 -36.84 -3.20
C PHE A 934 32.79 -36.58 -4.72
N VAL A 935 31.70 -36.58 -5.46
CA VAL A 935 31.63 -36.25 -6.88
C VAL A 935 30.66 -35.06 -7.11
N SER A 936 31.15 -34.04 -7.82
CA SER A 936 30.33 -32.84 -8.12
C SER A 936 29.52 -33.06 -9.39
N GLU A 937 28.35 -32.44 -9.43
CA GLU A 937 27.49 -32.34 -10.61
C GLU A 937 27.77 -31.09 -11.44
N SER A 938 27.24 -31.06 -12.67
CA SER A 938 27.26 -29.87 -13.52
C SER A 938 26.73 -28.65 -12.79
N PRO A 939 27.40 -27.49 -12.83
CA PRO A 939 26.95 -26.26 -12.19
C PRO A 939 25.67 -25.71 -12.82
N PHE A 940 25.24 -26.17 -13.99
CA PHE A 940 23.99 -25.80 -14.66
C PHE A 940 22.81 -26.70 -14.23
N LYS A 941 23.08 -27.86 -13.65
CA LYS A 941 22.12 -28.75 -12.99
C LYS A 941 22.02 -28.45 -11.50
N PHE A 942 23.16 -28.15 -10.85
CA PHE A 942 23.27 -27.78 -9.44
C PHE A 942 23.77 -26.34 -9.30
N CYS A 943 22.85 -25.38 -9.36
CA CYS A 943 23.15 -23.95 -9.44
C CYS A 943 23.26 -23.24 -8.08
N ALA A 944 23.41 -23.95 -6.96
CA ALA A 944 23.43 -23.35 -5.61
C ALA A 944 24.55 -22.29 -5.42
N PHE A 945 25.62 -22.36 -6.20
CA PHE A 945 26.75 -21.42 -6.20
C PHE A 945 26.83 -20.60 -7.51
N GLN A 946 25.72 -20.49 -8.26
CA GLN A 946 25.72 -19.88 -9.59
C GLN A 946 26.62 -20.67 -10.59
N ALA A 947 26.69 -20.16 -11.81
CA ALA A 947 27.56 -20.71 -12.85
C ALA A 947 28.08 -19.62 -13.78
N GLY A 948 29.00 -19.95 -14.69
CA GLY A 948 29.60 -19.03 -15.64
C GLY A 948 30.40 -17.90 -14.98
N PRO A 949 30.52 -16.72 -15.64
CA PRO A 949 31.32 -15.61 -15.11
C PRO A 949 30.87 -15.08 -13.76
N ARG A 950 29.61 -15.28 -13.36
CA ARG A 950 29.07 -14.87 -12.05
C ARG A 950 29.09 -15.99 -10.99
N ILE A 951 29.84 -17.06 -11.20
CA ILE A 951 30.00 -18.14 -10.20
C ILE A 951 30.45 -17.57 -8.85
N CYS A 952 29.96 -18.12 -7.75
CA CYS A 952 30.26 -17.65 -6.39
C CYS A 952 31.76 -17.67 -6.11
N LEU A 953 32.34 -16.53 -5.75
CA LEU A 953 33.75 -16.41 -5.35
C LEU A 953 34.02 -17.04 -3.99
N GLY A 954 33.05 -17.02 -3.12
CA GLY A 954 33.14 -17.52 -1.76
C GLY A 954 32.76 -18.97 -1.58
N LYS A 955 32.66 -19.80 -2.64
CA LYS A 955 32.24 -21.20 -2.54
C LYS A 955 33.09 -21.99 -1.54
N ASP A 956 34.38 -21.97 -1.71
CA ASP A 956 35.33 -22.74 -0.86
C ASP A 956 35.37 -22.16 0.56
N PHE A 957 35.25 -20.84 0.68
CA PHE A 957 35.16 -20.13 1.95
C PHE A 957 33.89 -20.54 2.73
N ALA A 958 32.73 -20.59 2.07
CA ALA A 958 31.45 -21.01 2.66
C ALA A 958 31.50 -22.48 3.09
N TYR A 959 31.99 -23.40 2.23
CA TYR A 959 32.11 -24.81 2.61
C TYR A 959 33.07 -25.01 3.79
N ARG A 960 34.17 -24.27 3.85
CA ARG A 960 35.10 -24.33 4.98
C ARG A 960 34.40 -23.90 6.28
N GLN A 961 33.73 -22.78 6.28
CA GLN A 961 32.99 -22.31 7.45
C GLN A 961 31.92 -23.31 7.87
N MET A 962 31.11 -23.79 6.92
CA MET A 962 30.03 -24.75 7.21
C MET A 962 30.57 -26.07 7.76
N LYS A 963 31.68 -26.61 7.19
CA LYS A 963 32.32 -27.84 7.67
C LYS A 963 32.87 -27.66 9.08
N ILE A 964 33.55 -26.55 9.38
CA ILE A 964 34.11 -26.28 10.72
C ILE A 964 32.96 -26.23 11.75
N PHE A 965 31.89 -25.52 11.46
CA PHE A 965 30.76 -25.39 12.38
C PHE A 965 30.02 -26.71 12.56
N ALA A 966 29.72 -27.40 11.46
CA ALA A 966 29.02 -28.69 11.48
C ALA A 966 29.83 -29.76 12.20
N ALA A 967 31.13 -29.91 11.88
CA ALA A 967 32.01 -30.88 12.52
C ALA A 967 32.13 -30.64 14.02
N THR A 968 32.36 -29.36 14.42
CA THR A 968 32.49 -29.02 15.84
C THR A 968 31.19 -29.32 16.59
N LEU A 969 30.04 -28.95 16.06
CA LEU A 969 28.77 -29.14 16.75
C LEU A 969 28.37 -30.63 16.81
N LEU A 970 28.57 -31.40 15.73
CA LEU A 970 28.16 -32.80 15.66
C LEU A 970 29.13 -33.74 16.42
N TYR A 971 30.34 -33.30 16.68
CA TYR A 971 31.26 -34.04 17.55
C TYR A 971 30.76 -34.09 18.99
N TYR A 972 30.24 -32.96 19.51
CA TYR A 972 29.82 -32.83 20.91
C TYR A 972 28.33 -33.02 21.15
N PHE A 973 27.49 -32.76 20.13
CA PHE A 973 26.01 -32.72 20.32
C PHE A 973 25.28 -33.58 19.30
N LYS A 974 24.19 -34.17 19.77
CA LYS A 974 23.10 -34.68 18.95
C LYS A 974 21.96 -33.68 19.04
N PHE A 975 21.35 -33.39 17.90
CA PHE A 975 20.23 -32.42 17.82
C PHE A 975 18.91 -33.08 17.52
N GLU A 976 17.86 -32.64 18.20
CA GLU A 976 16.49 -33.10 18.02
C GLU A 976 15.56 -31.88 17.91
N ILE A 977 14.59 -31.89 16.98
CA ILE A 977 13.67 -30.79 16.77
C ILE A 977 12.65 -30.73 17.93
N SER A 978 12.27 -29.54 18.37
CA SER A 978 11.19 -29.37 19.36
C SER A 978 9.88 -29.91 18.83
N ALA A 979 9.14 -30.68 19.66
CA ALA A 979 8.01 -31.51 19.26
C ALA A 979 6.88 -30.75 18.55
N ASP A 980 6.67 -29.47 18.87
CA ASP A 980 5.55 -28.65 18.40
C ASP A 980 5.93 -27.68 17.26
N GLN A 981 7.18 -27.74 16.75
CA GLN A 981 7.61 -26.80 15.72
C GLN A 981 7.20 -27.24 14.31
N ILE A 982 6.38 -26.37 13.66
CA ILE A 982 6.13 -26.45 12.21
C ILE A 982 7.18 -25.58 11.52
N VAL A 983 7.99 -26.18 10.65
CA VAL A 983 9.09 -25.50 9.95
C VAL A 983 8.66 -25.12 8.54
N ASN A 984 8.60 -23.80 8.28
CA ASN A 984 8.34 -23.18 6.98
C ASN A 984 9.51 -22.26 6.62
N TYR A 985 9.62 -21.88 5.36
CA TYR A 985 10.59 -20.85 4.93
C TYR A 985 9.99 -19.46 4.95
N LYS A 986 10.82 -18.46 5.24
CA LYS A 986 10.48 -17.05 5.17
C LYS A 986 10.84 -16.50 3.78
N PRO A 987 9.91 -15.81 3.07
CA PRO A 987 10.23 -15.13 1.81
C PRO A 987 11.22 -13.99 2.03
N MET A 988 12.47 -14.18 1.67
CA MET A 988 13.59 -13.22 1.73
C MET A 988 14.53 -13.42 0.53
N LEU A 989 15.50 -12.51 0.34
CA LEU A 989 16.54 -12.67 -0.70
C LEU A 989 17.33 -13.97 -0.55
N THR A 990 17.49 -14.45 0.69
CA THR A 990 18.11 -15.72 1.05
C THR A 990 17.11 -16.63 1.77
N LEU A 991 17.27 -17.94 1.64
CA LEU A 991 16.34 -18.92 2.19
C LEU A 991 16.56 -19.13 3.70
N GLN A 992 15.68 -18.61 4.52
CA GLN A 992 15.70 -18.76 5.98
C GLN A 992 14.45 -19.49 6.47
N ILE A 993 14.53 -20.09 7.66
CA ILE A 993 13.39 -20.70 8.36
C ILE A 993 12.58 -19.59 9.04
N ASP A 994 11.27 -19.60 8.85
CA ASP A 994 10.37 -18.64 9.47
C ASP A 994 10.24 -18.94 10.98
N GLY A 995 10.38 -17.91 11.80
CA GLY A 995 10.33 -18.05 13.25
C GLY A 995 11.56 -18.74 13.91
N GLY A 996 12.64 -19.01 13.14
CA GLY A 996 13.86 -19.67 13.68
C GLY A 996 13.75 -21.21 13.68
N LEU A 997 14.82 -21.88 14.13
CA LEU A 997 14.88 -23.34 14.27
C LEU A 997 15.16 -23.72 15.73
N HIS A 998 14.13 -24.22 16.41
CA HIS A 998 14.16 -24.57 17.81
C HIS A 998 14.53 -26.05 18.03
N LEU A 999 15.70 -26.29 18.63
CA LEU A 999 16.28 -27.60 18.82
C LEU A 999 16.60 -27.89 20.29
N HIS A 1000 16.52 -29.16 20.65
CA HIS A 1000 17.17 -29.71 21.83
C HIS A 1000 18.56 -30.20 21.44
N ALA A 1001 19.58 -29.77 22.20
CA ALA A 1001 20.93 -30.26 22.07
C ALA A 1001 21.22 -31.26 23.18
N LEU A 1002 21.65 -32.49 22.83
CA LEU A 1002 22.01 -33.55 23.74
C LEU A 1002 23.52 -33.78 23.62
N CYS A 1003 24.23 -33.83 24.74
CA CYS A 1003 25.69 -34.14 24.73
C CYS A 1003 25.92 -35.58 24.25
N ARG A 1004 26.92 -35.79 23.41
CA ARG A 1004 27.36 -37.09 22.91
C ARG A 1004 28.36 -37.78 23.84
#